data_93532e99524f77fac3ab83355416d969
#
_entry.id   93532e99524f77fac3ab83355416d969
#
_cell.length_a   1.000
_cell.length_b   1.000
_cell.length_c   1.000
_cell.angle_alpha   90.00
_cell.angle_beta   90.00
_cell.angle_gamma   90.00
#
_symmetry.space_group_name_H-M   'P 1'
#
loop_
_entity.id
_entity.type
_entity.pdbx_description
1 polymer ?
#
loop_
_entity_poly.entity_id
_entity_poly.type
_entity_poly.pdbx_seq_one_letter_code
_entity_poly.pdbx_strand_id
1 'polypeptide(L)'
;MSRLHYSLLFVFLLLSPASAIAQIVPDNTLGSESSRAVPDTINNLPGDRISGGATRGSNLFHSFRSFNIKSGEGAYFENPSNISNIFTRVTGGQPSNILGTLGVQGNANLFLINPKGIVFGPNARLDLRGSFVASTADSIVFNNGFEFSSTTGQTSPLLTVNIPVGLRFRDNPGTIVNQSTATGTVNLPATSPVPIPITDRVGLAVDKGQTLALIGGEIQIPGGNLTASGGQILLGSVASPGLVDLALTPGVSGPGNLTLNYGNIQNFGNIQISNGTLINTSGTGGGRVELKGGNIGINAARIYALTFGNIDSQGIDIDAQKIQVRNATQLSTFTLGDGAGGNINLRAADSVEMSGQGIDGFQQIVIKYLISGTVDPYDPKFMFFNGTAGAGNGGSVNIDTGRLLMRDGVVGSGITLGAGNGGNLNIRANTFEIASSGVNNATAKDSSGAGGSINLDVGRLIMRDGSLLGSTSYSNGPSGNITVKAAESVELSNSSSRTAISTGISTLSIGSSGRAGDITVDTKRLRLEDGSAFTLGTGILVGFLFSRNGGPAGNLTVRASESVEITGISPVLTSGNRTDSALSSATLSSSRGGNIRVDTPRLVVRDGGLISTRSFGAGHGGDVTINADRIEVSGISNNGLSVSSIDASVGSRFPINSPNPTANAGELNLNTRQLIVRDGATVTVQARGTGRAGNINVVADAISLDTKSSIDGTTVSGTGANINLQAQSISLRRGSRITTDAGNSDGGNINLNSQILVALPQENSDITANARTAGGGRVNVNVPSVFGFTAAGREQVRSRLNLSDAQFAALQVSPTSLLKSSDIAAISQSAGPALQGTVTFSSSGVNPAQGLVELPQNVVNPAALIAANPCIEGADNEFTVTGRGGVPPSPNDSLASAETPFPWIEIEEQQRSQKSEVRREFAEIPDREVVPAQGWVMNEKGEVTLVAVEAAGQFPQRTRRPDSVCQPR
;
A
#
# COMPACT_ATOMS: atom_id res chain seq x y z
N MET A 1 -52.02 -15.15 64.73
CA MET A 1 -52.63 -14.01 65.56
C MET A 1 -51.66 -12.88 65.35
N SER A 2 -51.95 -11.81 64.84
CA SER A 2 -52.94 -10.77 64.65
C SER A 2 -52.14 -9.55 64.16
N ARG A 3 -52.63 -9.03 63.29
CA ARG A 3 -53.42 -7.89 62.83
C ARG A 3 -52.60 -6.88 62.00
N LEU A 4 -52.98 -6.77 60.75
CA LEU A 4 -52.83 -5.67 59.80
C LEU A 4 -53.21 -4.31 60.43
N HIS A 5 -52.47 -3.26 60.13
CA HIS A 5 -52.97 -1.90 60.03
C HIS A 5 -52.56 -1.31 58.69
N TYR A 6 -53.53 -1.06 57.82
CA TYR A 6 -53.42 -0.24 56.62
C TYR A 6 -53.51 1.23 57.01
N SER A 7 -52.45 1.99 56.67
CA SER A 7 -52.55 3.47 56.67
C SER A 7 -52.55 3.91 55.17
N LEU A 8 -53.69 4.31 54.70
CA LEU A 8 -53.86 4.99 53.39
C LEU A 8 -53.23 6.40 53.47
N LEU A 9 -52.12 6.64 52.81
CA LEU A 9 -51.59 7.98 52.59
C LEU A 9 -52.07 8.46 51.21
N PHE A 10 -53.03 9.36 51.15
CA PHE A 10 -53.46 10.07 49.97
C PHE A 10 -52.34 11.07 49.57
N VAL A 11 -51.54 10.77 48.54
CA VAL A 11 -50.65 11.73 47.90
C VAL A 11 -51.48 12.50 46.86
N PHE A 12 -51.81 13.73 47.17
CA PHE A 12 -52.32 14.72 46.21
C PHE A 12 -51.12 15.03 45.22
N LEU A 13 -51.10 14.41 44.04
CA LEU A 13 -50.23 14.82 42.94
C LEU A 13 -50.80 16.16 42.42
N LEU A 14 -50.15 17.25 42.78
CA LEU A 14 -50.31 18.55 42.11
C LEU A 14 -49.81 18.38 40.64
N LEU A 15 -50.71 18.10 39.73
CA LEU A 15 -50.53 18.29 38.32
C LEU A 15 -50.37 19.80 38.10
N SER A 16 -49.16 20.29 38.14
CA SER A 16 -48.84 21.57 37.52
C SER A 16 -49.15 21.43 36.02
N PRO A 17 -49.99 22.28 35.42
CA PRO A 17 -50.14 22.26 33.98
C PRO A 17 -48.77 22.54 33.39
N ALA A 18 -48.17 21.57 32.75
CA ALA A 18 -47.04 21.82 31.89
C ALA A 18 -47.48 22.88 30.89
N SER A 19 -46.97 24.08 31.02
CA SER A 19 -47.21 25.16 30.08
C SER A 19 -46.90 24.58 28.67
N ALA A 20 -47.95 24.41 27.88
CA ALA A 20 -47.81 24.03 26.47
C ALA A 20 -47.01 25.13 25.81
N ILE A 21 -45.70 24.96 25.71
CA ILE A 21 -44.86 25.85 24.96
C ILE A 21 -45.36 25.81 23.55
N ALA A 22 -45.90 26.93 23.03
CA ALA A 22 -46.32 27.07 21.65
C ALA A 22 -45.18 26.65 20.73
N GLN A 23 -45.44 25.69 19.84
CA GLN A 23 -44.42 25.00 19.07
C GLN A 23 -43.86 25.89 17.98
N ILE A 24 -44.72 26.51 17.18
CA ILE A 24 -44.37 27.45 16.12
C ILE A 24 -44.93 28.81 16.52
N VAL A 25 -44.03 29.72 16.88
CA VAL A 25 -44.40 31.07 17.33
C VAL A 25 -43.83 32.10 16.35
N PRO A 26 -44.68 32.73 15.52
CA PRO A 26 -44.26 33.83 14.70
C PRO A 26 -43.67 34.96 15.53
N ASP A 27 -42.81 35.75 14.95
CA ASP A 27 -42.37 37.03 15.52
C ASP A 27 -42.89 38.23 14.70
N ASN A 28 -42.67 39.43 15.22
CA ASN A 28 -43.16 40.65 14.60
C ASN A 28 -42.12 41.37 13.74
N THR A 29 -40.97 40.69 13.45
CA THR A 29 -39.84 41.32 12.76
C THR A 29 -40.11 41.59 11.27
N LEU A 30 -41.13 40.99 10.66
CA LEU A 30 -41.60 41.31 9.31
C LEU A 30 -42.69 42.39 9.28
N GLY A 31 -43.03 43.03 10.40
CA GLY A 31 -44.01 44.10 10.48
C GLY A 31 -45.42 43.65 10.10
N SER A 32 -46.07 44.36 9.17
CA SER A 32 -47.41 44.04 8.69
C SER A 32 -47.50 42.74 7.89
N GLU A 33 -46.38 42.26 7.38
CA GLU A 33 -46.29 41.02 6.57
C GLU A 33 -45.87 39.80 7.45
N SER A 34 -46.28 39.76 8.68
CA SER A 34 -45.88 38.74 9.65
C SER A 34 -46.34 37.34 9.24
N SER A 35 -45.54 36.35 9.59
CA SER A 35 -45.89 34.93 9.43
C SER A 35 -47.08 34.57 10.33
N ARG A 36 -47.87 33.57 9.91
CA ARG A 36 -48.98 33.03 10.69
C ARG A 36 -48.87 31.51 10.74
N ALA A 37 -49.02 30.95 11.92
CA ALA A 37 -49.13 29.51 12.13
C ALA A 37 -50.55 29.21 12.62
N VAL A 38 -51.33 28.46 11.87
CA VAL A 38 -52.72 28.17 12.16
C VAL A 38 -52.93 26.66 12.24
N PRO A 39 -53.46 26.10 13.34
CA PRO A 39 -53.76 24.71 13.48
C PRO A 39 -54.60 24.19 12.31
N ASP A 40 -54.18 23.12 11.66
CA ASP A 40 -54.85 22.50 10.51
C ASP A 40 -54.52 21.00 10.46
N THR A 41 -55.23 20.26 9.62
CA THR A 41 -54.92 18.86 9.30
C THR A 41 -54.55 18.77 7.80
N ILE A 42 -53.26 18.56 7.52
CA ILE A 42 -52.73 18.50 6.16
C ILE A 42 -52.17 17.13 5.92
N ASN A 43 -52.53 16.49 4.80
CA ASN A 43 -52.14 15.14 4.41
C ASN A 43 -52.38 14.11 5.54
N ASN A 44 -53.54 14.24 6.23
CA ASN A 44 -53.98 13.43 7.38
C ASN A 44 -53.07 13.56 8.63
N LEU A 45 -52.25 14.58 8.72
CA LEU A 45 -51.44 14.89 9.90
C LEU A 45 -51.98 16.16 10.57
N PRO A 46 -52.27 16.11 11.89
CA PRO A 46 -52.56 17.32 12.66
C PRO A 46 -51.28 18.17 12.75
N GLY A 47 -51.45 19.49 12.82
CA GLY A 47 -50.28 20.39 12.97
C GLY A 47 -50.59 21.83 12.61
N ASP A 48 -49.65 22.53 11.99
CA ASP A 48 -49.77 23.96 11.66
C ASP A 48 -49.63 24.19 10.16
N ARG A 49 -50.57 24.98 9.61
CA ARG A 49 -50.46 25.60 8.31
C ARG A 49 -49.76 26.96 8.47
N ILE A 50 -48.64 27.13 7.76
CA ILE A 50 -47.86 28.35 7.79
C ILE A 50 -48.20 29.21 6.59
N SER A 51 -48.77 30.41 6.84
CA SER A 51 -49.24 31.37 5.83
C SER A 51 -48.71 32.79 6.12
N GLY A 52 -49.05 33.74 5.29
CA GLY A 52 -48.57 35.11 5.40
C GLY A 52 -47.11 35.19 4.97
N GLY A 53 -46.30 35.97 5.67
CA GLY A 53 -44.93 36.26 5.31
C GLY A 53 -44.76 37.37 4.26
N ALA A 54 -43.52 37.83 4.08
CA ALA A 54 -43.20 38.94 3.17
C ALA A 54 -42.82 38.39 1.79
N THR A 55 -43.59 38.73 0.74
CA THR A 55 -43.32 38.33 -0.63
C THR A 55 -42.46 39.33 -1.38
N ARG A 56 -41.35 38.91 -1.99
CA ARG A 56 -40.47 39.70 -2.86
C ARG A 56 -40.11 38.95 -4.14
N GLY A 57 -40.82 39.25 -5.22
CA GLY A 57 -40.70 38.52 -6.48
C GLY A 57 -41.05 37.05 -6.29
N SER A 58 -40.12 36.14 -6.59
CA SER A 58 -40.30 34.70 -6.40
C SER A 58 -39.85 34.19 -5.01
N ASN A 59 -39.59 35.10 -4.06
CA ASN A 59 -39.11 34.76 -2.73
C ASN A 59 -40.18 35.10 -1.68
N LEU A 60 -40.43 34.18 -0.74
CA LEU A 60 -41.31 34.31 0.39
C LEU A 60 -40.50 34.22 1.70
N PHE A 61 -40.62 35.18 2.57
CA PHE A 61 -39.85 35.30 3.82
C PHE A 61 -40.75 35.07 5.03
N HIS A 62 -40.33 34.15 5.90
CA HIS A 62 -40.97 33.86 7.17
C HIS A 62 -40.04 34.09 8.36
N SER A 63 -40.58 34.58 9.47
CA SER A 63 -39.79 34.81 10.68
C SER A 63 -40.54 34.29 11.92
N PHE A 64 -39.83 33.55 12.77
CA PHE A 64 -40.38 32.91 13.96
C PHE A 64 -39.47 33.14 15.18
N ARG A 65 -40.07 33.29 16.34
CA ARG A 65 -39.36 33.29 17.60
C ARG A 65 -38.97 31.86 18.02
N SER A 66 -39.84 30.86 17.76
CA SER A 66 -39.57 29.44 17.94
C SER A 66 -40.19 28.63 16.81
N PHE A 67 -39.51 27.56 16.39
CA PHE A 67 -39.99 26.69 15.32
C PHE A 67 -39.70 25.23 15.72
N ASN A 68 -40.71 24.55 16.30
CA ASN A 68 -40.59 23.16 16.73
C ASN A 68 -41.81 22.38 16.17
N ILE A 69 -41.61 21.12 15.83
CA ILE A 69 -42.67 20.22 15.36
C ILE A 69 -42.63 18.97 16.21
N LYS A 70 -43.76 18.59 16.85
CA LYS A 70 -43.83 17.34 17.62
C LYS A 70 -43.90 16.11 16.71
N SER A 71 -43.54 14.97 17.30
CA SER A 71 -43.71 13.69 16.66
C SER A 71 -45.21 13.42 16.37
N GLY A 72 -45.50 13.00 15.12
CA GLY A 72 -46.86 12.74 14.65
C GLY A 72 -47.59 14.00 14.20
N GLU A 73 -47.01 15.19 14.32
CA GLU A 73 -47.57 16.45 13.79
C GLU A 73 -46.84 16.92 12.54
N GLY A 74 -47.46 17.84 11.75
CA GLY A 74 -46.93 18.44 10.57
C GLY A 74 -46.87 19.98 10.62
N ALA A 75 -45.91 20.58 9.97
CA ALA A 75 -45.87 22.00 9.69
C ALA A 75 -45.67 22.22 8.20
N TYR A 76 -46.64 22.87 7.55
CA TYR A 76 -46.68 22.99 6.11
C TYR A 76 -46.74 24.46 5.69
N PHE A 77 -45.75 24.88 4.91
CA PHE A 77 -45.70 26.19 4.29
C PHE A 77 -46.65 26.23 3.09
N GLU A 78 -47.54 27.25 3.06
CA GLU A 78 -48.26 27.58 1.83
C GLU A 78 -47.27 28.07 0.75
N ASN A 79 -47.46 27.57 -0.47
CA ASN A 79 -46.65 27.98 -1.60
C ASN A 79 -47.51 28.61 -2.72
N PRO A 80 -47.67 29.97 -2.75
CA PRO A 80 -48.25 30.63 -3.89
C PRO A 80 -47.50 30.28 -5.19
N SER A 81 -48.25 30.25 -6.30
CA SER A 81 -47.77 29.71 -7.58
C SER A 81 -46.55 30.45 -8.18
N ASN A 82 -46.31 31.70 -7.78
CA ASN A 82 -45.16 32.49 -8.21
C ASN A 82 -43.94 32.39 -7.29
N ILE A 83 -44.00 31.61 -6.23
CA ILE A 83 -42.91 31.48 -5.25
C ILE A 83 -42.04 30.29 -5.59
N SER A 84 -40.73 30.54 -5.78
CA SER A 84 -39.72 29.53 -6.04
C SER A 84 -38.87 29.22 -4.81
N ASN A 85 -38.74 30.16 -3.85
CA ASN A 85 -37.96 29.95 -2.64
C ASN A 85 -38.71 30.48 -1.42
N ILE A 86 -38.71 29.72 -0.36
CA ILE A 86 -39.21 30.07 0.96
C ILE A 86 -38.02 30.20 1.91
N PHE A 87 -37.79 31.39 2.45
CA PHE A 87 -36.71 31.67 3.42
C PHE A 87 -37.32 31.82 4.80
N THR A 88 -36.90 30.92 5.72
CA THR A 88 -37.40 30.89 7.08
C THR A 88 -36.27 31.12 8.05
N ARG A 89 -36.40 32.11 8.95
CA ARG A 89 -35.48 32.36 10.07
C ARG A 89 -36.12 32.12 11.42
N VAL A 90 -35.31 31.70 12.39
CA VAL A 90 -35.70 31.60 13.80
C VAL A 90 -34.87 32.57 14.62
N THR A 91 -35.53 33.53 15.28
CA THR A 91 -34.89 34.68 15.98
C THR A 91 -34.78 34.44 17.49
N GLY A 92 -35.43 33.44 18.05
CA GLY A 92 -35.35 33.09 19.47
C GLY A 92 -34.06 32.37 19.86
N GLY A 93 -33.79 32.35 21.15
CA GLY A 93 -32.54 31.81 21.71
C GLY A 93 -32.46 30.30 21.89
N GLN A 94 -33.38 29.53 21.27
CA GLN A 94 -33.44 28.07 21.42
C GLN A 94 -33.28 27.35 20.08
N PRO A 95 -32.71 26.13 20.07
CA PRO A 95 -32.70 25.27 18.90
C PRO A 95 -34.11 24.93 18.38
N SER A 96 -34.22 24.61 17.11
CA SER A 96 -35.45 24.06 16.50
C SER A 96 -35.45 22.54 16.60
N ASN A 97 -36.49 21.96 17.23
CA ASN A 97 -36.71 20.54 17.35
C ASN A 97 -37.78 20.09 16.34
N ILE A 98 -37.33 19.46 15.24
CA ILE A 98 -38.21 18.96 14.18
C ILE A 98 -38.38 17.45 14.41
N LEU A 99 -39.42 17.06 15.15
CA LEU A 99 -39.69 15.65 15.48
C LEU A 99 -40.77 15.01 14.60
N GLY A 100 -41.50 15.82 13.83
CA GLY A 100 -42.55 15.45 12.93
C GLY A 100 -42.27 15.85 11.47
N THR A 101 -43.33 16.12 10.69
CA THR A 101 -43.19 16.40 9.25
C THR A 101 -43.09 17.90 8.97
N LEU A 102 -42.04 18.29 8.26
CA LEU A 102 -41.85 19.63 7.71
C LEU A 102 -42.13 19.60 6.22
N GLY A 103 -43.12 20.37 5.77
CA GLY A 103 -43.58 20.33 4.38
C GLY A 103 -43.79 21.66 3.71
N VAL A 104 -43.90 21.62 2.38
CA VAL A 104 -44.28 22.76 1.51
C VAL A 104 -45.42 22.29 0.59
N GLN A 105 -46.50 23.07 0.56
CA GLN A 105 -47.66 22.80 -0.31
C GLN A 105 -47.38 23.31 -1.75
N GLY A 106 -46.30 22.82 -2.39
CA GLY A 106 -45.88 23.26 -3.72
C GLY A 106 -44.44 22.84 -4.05
N ASN A 107 -43.83 23.55 -5.02
CA ASN A 107 -42.54 23.16 -5.58
C ASN A 107 -41.39 24.07 -5.12
N ALA A 108 -41.65 25.03 -4.19
CA ALA A 108 -40.62 25.96 -3.75
C ALA A 108 -39.52 25.24 -2.95
N ASN A 109 -38.30 25.72 -3.07
CA ASN A 109 -37.18 25.35 -2.19
C ASN A 109 -37.45 25.95 -0.79
N LEU A 110 -37.04 25.19 0.25
CA LEU A 110 -37.18 25.65 1.63
C LEU A 110 -35.83 25.86 2.26
N PHE A 111 -35.58 27.07 2.78
CA PHE A 111 -34.41 27.43 3.57
C PHE A 111 -34.84 27.69 5.00
N LEU A 112 -34.28 26.93 5.94
CA LEU A 112 -34.51 27.09 7.38
C LEU A 112 -33.21 27.46 8.06
N ILE A 113 -33.12 28.68 8.65
CA ILE A 113 -31.95 29.07 9.43
C ILE A 113 -32.29 29.24 10.92
N ASN A 114 -31.48 28.62 11.80
CA ASN A 114 -31.51 28.83 13.24
C ASN A 114 -30.10 28.78 13.82
N PRO A 115 -29.49 29.94 14.17
CA PRO A 115 -28.14 30.00 14.72
C PRO A 115 -27.91 29.19 16.00
N LYS A 116 -29.00 28.83 16.74
CA LYS A 116 -28.93 28.10 17.99
C LYS A 116 -28.92 26.57 17.82
N GLY A 117 -29.14 26.08 16.60
CA GLY A 117 -29.13 24.66 16.28
C GLY A 117 -30.45 24.15 15.69
N ILE A 118 -30.38 22.99 15.07
CA ILE A 118 -31.53 22.29 14.47
C ILE A 118 -31.40 20.80 14.79
N VAL A 119 -32.46 20.21 15.37
CA VAL A 119 -32.50 18.79 15.70
C VAL A 119 -33.64 18.14 14.93
N PHE A 120 -33.32 17.17 14.09
CA PHE A 120 -34.28 16.30 13.43
C PHE A 120 -34.35 14.99 14.23
N GLY A 121 -35.49 14.72 14.84
CA GLY A 121 -35.72 13.52 15.66
C GLY A 121 -35.96 12.26 14.85
N PRO A 122 -36.14 11.11 15.49
CA PRO A 122 -36.27 9.78 14.83
C PRO A 122 -37.41 9.70 13.81
N ASN A 123 -38.53 10.42 14.05
CA ASN A 123 -39.72 10.45 13.20
C ASN A 123 -39.76 11.67 12.26
N ALA A 124 -38.73 12.51 12.25
CA ALA A 124 -38.68 13.67 11.39
C ALA A 124 -38.75 13.26 9.90
N ARG A 125 -39.57 14.01 9.15
CA ARG A 125 -39.77 13.83 7.70
C ARG A 125 -39.75 15.15 6.96
N LEU A 126 -39.36 15.10 5.71
CA LEU A 126 -39.56 16.19 4.77
C LEU A 126 -40.67 15.80 3.79
N ASP A 127 -41.65 16.70 3.56
CA ASP A 127 -42.71 16.55 2.56
C ASP A 127 -42.70 17.81 1.69
N LEU A 128 -41.74 17.83 0.75
CA LEU A 128 -41.52 18.97 -0.16
C LEU A 128 -40.98 18.46 -1.50
N ARG A 129 -41.34 19.18 -2.57
CA ARG A 129 -40.96 18.85 -3.94
C ARG A 129 -39.70 19.62 -4.42
N GLY A 130 -39.33 20.66 -3.71
CA GLY A 130 -38.12 21.44 -3.95
C GLY A 130 -36.94 20.98 -3.13
N SER A 131 -35.84 21.72 -3.22
CA SER A 131 -34.63 21.49 -2.42
C SER A 131 -34.82 21.99 -0.98
N PHE A 132 -34.10 21.36 -0.04
CA PHE A 132 -34.11 21.74 1.37
C PHE A 132 -32.72 22.14 1.85
N VAL A 133 -32.64 23.30 2.49
CA VAL A 133 -31.42 23.83 3.11
C VAL A 133 -31.70 24.12 4.57
N ALA A 134 -31.12 23.38 5.51
CA ALA A 134 -31.11 23.72 6.92
C ALA A 134 -29.75 24.27 7.32
N SER A 135 -29.73 25.41 8.00
CA SER A 135 -28.47 26.02 8.39
C SER A 135 -28.49 26.65 9.77
N THR A 136 -27.34 26.68 10.44
CA THR A 136 -27.14 27.46 11.67
C THR A 136 -26.40 28.77 11.41
N ALA A 137 -26.39 29.22 10.16
CA ALA A 137 -25.95 30.59 9.80
C ALA A 137 -26.81 31.67 10.49
N ASP A 138 -26.18 32.77 10.78
CA ASP A 138 -26.84 33.95 11.35
C ASP A 138 -27.74 34.67 10.34
N SER A 139 -27.36 34.61 9.06
CA SER A 139 -28.14 35.29 7.99
C SER A 139 -27.97 34.60 6.63
N ILE A 140 -28.99 34.80 5.77
CA ILE A 140 -28.93 34.54 4.34
C ILE A 140 -28.58 35.88 3.66
N VAL A 141 -27.52 35.90 2.88
CA VAL A 141 -27.01 37.07 2.16
C VAL A 141 -27.50 37.01 0.71
N PHE A 142 -27.95 38.14 0.21
CA PHE A 142 -28.45 38.32 -1.16
C PHE A 142 -27.48 39.14 -2.00
N ASN A 143 -27.59 39.06 -3.32
CA ASN A 143 -26.66 39.68 -4.28
C ASN A 143 -26.58 41.23 -4.22
N ASN A 144 -27.54 41.90 -3.59
CA ASN A 144 -27.53 43.36 -3.34
C ASN A 144 -26.94 43.74 -1.96
N GLY A 145 -26.36 42.77 -1.22
CA GLY A 145 -25.82 42.99 0.14
C GLY A 145 -26.86 42.95 1.26
N PHE A 146 -28.14 42.75 0.96
CA PHE A 146 -29.14 42.52 1.99
C PHE A 146 -28.91 41.21 2.74
N GLU A 147 -29.05 41.26 4.05
CA GLU A 147 -28.98 40.08 4.91
C GLU A 147 -30.34 39.81 5.58
N PHE A 148 -30.92 38.63 5.33
CA PHE A 148 -32.05 38.12 6.10
C PHE A 148 -31.52 37.46 7.38
N SER A 149 -31.37 38.24 8.47
CA SER A 149 -30.66 37.87 9.67
C SER A 149 -31.58 37.38 10.79
N SER A 150 -31.18 36.33 11.48
CA SER A 150 -31.79 35.80 12.72
C SER A 150 -31.32 36.53 14.01
N THR A 151 -30.20 37.23 13.94
CA THR A 151 -29.52 37.80 15.14
C THR A 151 -29.59 39.30 15.22
N THR A 152 -29.77 40.02 14.13
CA THR A 152 -29.91 41.46 14.08
C THR A 152 -31.37 41.84 13.83
N GLY A 153 -31.96 42.68 14.67
CA GLY A 153 -33.35 43.08 14.61
C GLY A 153 -33.67 43.95 13.36
N GLN A 154 -33.51 43.42 12.18
CA GLN A 154 -33.93 44.09 10.93
C GLN A 154 -35.43 43.96 10.74
N THR A 155 -36.04 45.11 10.49
CA THR A 155 -37.40 45.24 10.00
C THR A 155 -37.48 44.75 8.55
N SER A 156 -38.68 44.49 8.05
CA SER A 156 -39.07 43.99 6.73
C SER A 156 -38.02 43.99 5.60
N PRO A 157 -37.90 42.93 4.84
CA PRO A 157 -36.97 42.88 3.69
C PRO A 157 -37.31 43.99 2.69
N LEU A 158 -36.27 44.61 2.15
CA LEU A 158 -36.40 45.63 1.09
C LEU A 158 -37.08 45.06 -0.17
N LEU A 159 -37.78 45.94 -0.91
CA LEU A 159 -38.64 45.60 -2.07
C LEU A 159 -37.88 45.10 -3.33
N THR A 160 -36.68 44.57 -3.21
CA THR A 160 -35.90 44.08 -4.36
C THR A 160 -35.97 42.60 -4.52
N VAL A 161 -36.18 42.13 -5.76
CA VAL A 161 -36.07 40.71 -6.13
C VAL A 161 -34.60 40.34 -6.16
N ASN A 162 -34.17 39.49 -5.20
CA ASN A 162 -32.75 39.18 -5.03
C ASN A 162 -32.53 37.67 -5.04
N ILE A 163 -31.36 37.30 -5.56
CA ILE A 163 -30.87 35.93 -5.57
C ILE A 163 -30.06 35.73 -4.31
N PRO A 164 -30.30 34.66 -3.51
CA PRO A 164 -29.47 34.34 -2.37
C PRO A 164 -28.07 33.95 -2.89
N VAL A 165 -27.03 34.54 -2.28
CA VAL A 165 -25.63 34.36 -2.70
C VAL A 165 -24.75 33.88 -1.59
N GLY A 166 -25.28 33.73 -0.34
CA GLY A 166 -24.44 33.18 0.73
C GLY A 166 -25.16 32.95 2.04
N LEU A 167 -24.51 32.19 2.91
CA LEU A 167 -24.84 31.99 4.32
C LEU A 167 -23.74 32.63 5.16
N ARG A 168 -24.08 33.61 5.96
CA ARG A 168 -23.14 34.27 6.85
C ARG A 168 -23.17 33.65 8.22
N PHE A 169 -22.01 33.16 8.63
CA PHE A 169 -21.74 32.65 9.96
C PHE A 169 -21.05 33.75 10.79
N ARG A 170 -21.40 33.82 12.09
CA ARG A 170 -20.74 34.62 13.10
C ARG A 170 -20.13 33.67 14.15
N ASP A 171 -19.92 34.17 15.38
CA ASP A 171 -19.33 33.39 16.43
C ASP A 171 -20.27 32.26 16.92
N ASN A 172 -19.69 31.05 17.16
CA ASN A 172 -20.33 29.90 17.77
C ASN A 172 -21.64 29.44 17.06
N PRO A 173 -21.59 29.05 15.81
CA PRO A 173 -22.76 28.52 15.14
C PRO A 173 -23.24 27.22 15.80
N GLY A 174 -24.55 27.05 15.90
CA GLY A 174 -25.19 25.92 16.57
C GLY A 174 -24.99 24.59 15.84
N THR A 175 -25.27 23.50 16.52
CA THR A 175 -25.14 22.13 16.00
C THR A 175 -26.37 21.74 15.20
N ILE A 176 -26.20 21.00 14.11
CA ILE A 176 -27.28 20.28 13.40
C ILE A 176 -27.19 18.81 13.76
N VAL A 177 -28.28 18.25 14.29
CA VAL A 177 -28.39 16.82 14.62
C VAL A 177 -29.47 16.18 13.75
N ASN A 178 -29.13 15.08 13.07
CA ASN A 178 -30.12 14.28 12.36
C ASN A 178 -30.20 12.86 12.93
N GLN A 179 -31.34 12.48 13.45
CA GLN A 179 -31.67 11.14 13.95
C GLN A 179 -32.80 10.47 13.15
N SER A 180 -33.25 11.07 12.06
CA SER A 180 -34.39 10.58 11.32
C SER A 180 -34.15 9.19 10.73
N THR A 181 -35.00 8.26 11.15
CA THR A 181 -35.08 6.90 10.63
C THR A 181 -36.43 6.63 9.94
N ALA A 182 -37.13 7.70 9.56
CA ALA A 182 -38.43 7.59 8.92
C ALA A 182 -38.39 6.65 7.69
N THR A 183 -39.33 5.72 7.62
CA THR A 183 -39.41 4.73 6.54
C THR A 183 -40.19 5.26 5.33
N GLY A 184 -39.83 4.83 4.14
CA GLY A 184 -40.48 5.16 2.89
C GLY A 184 -39.93 4.28 1.77
N THR A 185 -40.53 4.35 0.60
CA THR A 185 -40.05 3.59 -0.56
C THR A 185 -39.03 4.42 -1.35
N VAL A 186 -37.82 3.88 -1.50
CA VAL A 186 -36.87 4.39 -2.50
C VAL A 186 -37.25 3.73 -3.84
N ASN A 187 -37.76 4.49 -4.80
CA ASN A 187 -38.03 4.01 -6.15
C ASN A 187 -36.74 3.73 -6.92
N LEU A 188 -36.17 2.56 -6.70
CA LEU A 188 -35.04 2.08 -7.48
C LEU A 188 -35.56 1.31 -8.70
N PRO A 189 -34.80 1.30 -9.82
CA PRO A 189 -35.18 0.48 -10.98
C PRO A 189 -35.26 -1.01 -10.59
N ALA A 190 -36.33 -1.67 -11.03
CA ALA A 190 -36.64 -3.06 -10.67
C ALA A 190 -35.66 -4.12 -11.25
N THR A 191 -34.70 -3.73 -12.07
CA THR A 191 -33.78 -4.63 -12.78
C THR A 191 -32.34 -4.45 -12.30
N SER A 192 -32.04 -4.82 -11.06
CA SER A 192 -30.65 -4.94 -10.63
C SER A 192 -30.22 -6.42 -10.65
N PRO A 193 -29.12 -6.77 -11.33
CA PRO A 193 -28.57 -8.12 -11.31
C PRO A 193 -27.98 -8.50 -9.94
N VAL A 194 -27.94 -7.55 -9.01
CA VAL A 194 -27.39 -7.71 -7.66
C VAL A 194 -28.42 -7.20 -6.63
N PRO A 195 -28.70 -7.90 -5.53
CA PRO A 195 -29.61 -7.43 -4.49
C PRO A 195 -29.13 -6.10 -3.91
N ILE A 196 -29.98 -5.07 -3.94
CA ILE A 196 -29.64 -3.73 -3.44
C ILE A 196 -30.19 -3.60 -2.00
N PRO A 197 -29.34 -3.49 -0.96
CA PRO A 197 -29.79 -3.52 0.43
C PRO A 197 -30.31 -2.16 0.95
N ILE A 198 -30.81 -1.27 0.07
CA ILE A 198 -31.15 0.12 0.43
C ILE A 198 -32.65 0.45 0.31
N THR A 199 -33.51 -0.55 0.10
CA THR A 199 -34.93 -0.34 -0.27
C THR A 199 -35.81 0.31 0.79
N ASP A 200 -35.44 0.29 2.08
CA ASP A 200 -36.40 0.58 3.17
C ASP A 200 -36.01 1.73 4.10
N ARG A 201 -34.96 2.49 3.77
CA ARG A 201 -34.49 3.59 4.63
C ARG A 201 -34.52 4.92 3.90
N VAL A 202 -35.33 5.85 4.37
CA VAL A 202 -35.46 7.17 3.77
C VAL A 202 -34.86 8.27 4.65
N GLY A 203 -35.21 8.34 5.91
CA GLY A 203 -34.81 9.41 6.81
C GLY A 203 -35.37 10.77 6.36
N LEU A 204 -34.52 11.81 6.37
CA LEU A 204 -34.82 13.08 5.71
C LEU A 204 -34.64 12.88 4.22
N ALA A 205 -35.71 13.05 3.44
CA ALA A 205 -35.70 12.83 2.01
C ALA A 205 -36.23 14.04 1.23
N VAL A 206 -35.60 14.34 0.09
CA VAL A 206 -36.10 15.29 -0.91
C VAL A 206 -36.48 14.54 -2.19
N ASP A 207 -37.26 15.16 -3.04
CA ASP A 207 -37.68 14.59 -4.30
C ASP A 207 -36.48 14.33 -5.24
N LYS A 208 -36.69 13.45 -6.23
CA LYS A 208 -35.67 13.04 -7.19
C LYS A 208 -34.99 14.27 -7.85
N GLY A 209 -33.65 14.27 -7.79
CA GLY A 209 -32.81 15.30 -8.38
C GLY A 209 -32.74 16.59 -7.57
N GLN A 210 -33.37 16.68 -6.42
CA GLN A 210 -33.32 17.85 -5.54
C GLN A 210 -32.11 17.81 -4.63
N THR A 211 -31.80 18.96 -3.99
CA THR A 211 -30.69 19.11 -3.04
C THR A 211 -31.19 19.07 -1.60
N LEU A 212 -30.51 18.30 -0.75
CA LEU A 212 -30.63 18.32 0.70
C LEU A 212 -29.31 18.83 1.29
N ALA A 213 -29.31 20.02 1.89
CA ALA A 213 -28.13 20.63 2.47
C ALA A 213 -28.27 20.87 3.97
N LEU A 214 -27.29 20.44 4.76
CA LEU A 214 -27.14 20.74 6.18
C LEU A 214 -25.84 21.51 6.39
N ILE A 215 -25.90 22.78 6.80
CA ILE A 215 -24.74 23.66 6.88
C ILE A 215 -24.76 24.35 8.23
N GLY A 216 -23.86 23.95 9.15
CA GLY A 216 -23.90 24.46 10.53
C GLY A 216 -22.56 24.47 11.24
N GLY A 217 -22.59 24.66 12.55
CA GLY A 217 -21.40 24.61 13.39
C GLY A 217 -20.81 23.19 13.46
N GLU A 218 -21.49 22.32 14.14
CA GLU A 218 -21.23 20.89 14.16
C GLU A 218 -22.35 20.13 13.43
N ILE A 219 -22.01 19.03 12.77
CA ILE A 219 -23.02 18.15 12.17
C ILE A 219 -22.90 16.78 12.79
N GLN A 220 -23.97 16.29 13.39
CA GLN A 220 -24.04 14.98 14.03
C GLN A 220 -25.18 14.16 13.40
N ILE A 221 -24.85 12.95 12.91
CA ILE A 221 -25.83 12.03 12.31
C ILE A 221 -25.71 10.66 13.00
N PRO A 222 -26.25 10.52 14.24
CA PRO A 222 -26.19 9.28 14.98
C PRO A 222 -27.36 8.35 14.60
N GLY A 223 -27.22 7.61 13.49
CA GLY A 223 -28.22 6.66 13.00
C GLY A 223 -29.31 7.25 12.11
N GLY A 224 -29.31 8.57 11.89
CA GLY A 224 -30.28 9.22 10.97
C GLY A 224 -29.90 8.97 9.52
N ASN A 225 -30.91 8.96 8.64
CA ASN A 225 -30.71 8.76 7.19
C ASN A 225 -30.96 10.05 6.42
N LEU A 226 -30.28 10.17 5.27
CA LEU A 226 -30.45 11.26 4.31
C LEU A 226 -30.62 10.67 2.90
N THR A 227 -31.67 11.12 2.18
CA THR A 227 -31.95 10.61 0.83
C THR A 227 -32.22 11.77 -0.16
N ALA A 228 -31.52 11.76 -1.29
CA ALA A 228 -31.72 12.68 -2.42
C ALA A 228 -31.45 11.94 -3.73
N SER A 229 -32.40 11.10 -4.16
CA SER A 229 -32.21 10.18 -5.32
C SER A 229 -31.86 10.93 -6.60
N GLY A 230 -30.66 10.68 -7.15
CA GLY A 230 -30.12 11.38 -8.34
C GLY A 230 -29.91 12.88 -8.13
N GLY A 231 -30.03 13.38 -6.90
CA GLY A 231 -29.82 14.77 -6.50
C GLY A 231 -28.52 14.97 -5.71
N GLN A 232 -28.54 15.87 -4.73
CA GLN A 232 -27.35 16.23 -3.98
C GLN A 232 -27.60 16.16 -2.47
N ILE A 233 -26.62 15.67 -1.70
CA ILE A 233 -26.54 15.82 -0.25
C ILE A 233 -25.25 16.57 0.08
N LEU A 234 -25.43 17.77 0.69
CA LEU A 234 -24.33 18.67 1.01
C LEU A 234 -24.27 18.87 2.53
N LEU A 235 -23.17 18.46 3.16
CA LEU A 235 -22.93 18.61 4.60
C LEU A 235 -21.72 19.52 4.81
N GLY A 236 -21.95 20.71 5.35
CA GLY A 236 -20.91 21.71 5.59
C GLY A 236 -20.82 22.13 7.05
N SER A 237 -19.67 21.99 7.68
CA SER A 237 -19.45 22.39 9.07
C SER A 237 -18.52 23.60 9.13
N VAL A 238 -18.95 24.68 9.83
CA VAL A 238 -18.27 25.98 9.90
C VAL A 238 -18.02 26.34 11.35
N ALA A 239 -16.78 26.62 11.76
CA ALA A 239 -16.41 26.95 13.13
C ALA A 239 -15.87 28.38 13.31
N SER A 240 -15.73 29.13 12.23
CA SER A 240 -15.28 30.53 12.29
C SER A 240 -16.26 31.47 11.59
N PRO A 241 -16.28 32.74 11.98
CA PRO A 241 -17.01 33.76 11.21
C PRO A 241 -16.58 33.76 9.73
N GLY A 242 -17.56 33.93 8.85
CA GLY A 242 -17.31 33.99 7.41
C GLY A 242 -18.57 33.86 6.58
N LEU A 243 -18.39 33.85 5.27
CA LEU A 243 -19.45 33.68 4.30
C LEU A 243 -19.23 32.35 3.55
N VAL A 244 -20.22 31.49 3.57
CA VAL A 244 -20.30 30.34 2.64
C VAL A 244 -21.07 30.83 1.43
N ASP A 245 -20.42 30.96 0.29
CA ASP A 245 -21.07 31.42 -0.93
C ASP A 245 -22.02 30.32 -1.46
N LEU A 246 -23.19 30.77 -1.91
CA LEU A 246 -24.26 29.97 -2.50
C LEU A 246 -24.42 30.31 -3.98
N ALA A 247 -24.40 29.32 -4.84
CA ALA A 247 -24.83 29.49 -6.21
C ALA A 247 -25.93 28.50 -6.58
N LEU A 248 -27.10 29.01 -6.88
CA LEU A 248 -28.24 28.26 -7.42
C LEU A 248 -28.19 28.35 -8.95
N THR A 249 -27.79 27.28 -9.60
CA THR A 249 -27.83 27.16 -11.06
C THR A 249 -29.16 26.52 -11.48
N PRO A 250 -30.01 27.23 -12.25
CA PRO A 250 -31.23 26.62 -12.81
C PRO A 250 -30.85 25.43 -13.71
N GLY A 251 -31.48 24.28 -13.53
CA GLY A 251 -31.27 23.13 -14.43
C GLY A 251 -31.89 23.41 -15.81
N VAL A 252 -31.16 23.13 -16.89
CA VAL A 252 -31.66 23.31 -18.28
C VAL A 252 -32.79 22.35 -18.64
N SER A 253 -32.91 21.24 -17.95
CA SER A 253 -33.96 20.20 -18.10
C SER A 253 -34.17 19.37 -16.83
N GLY A 254 -33.87 19.92 -15.66
CA GLY A 254 -33.99 19.23 -14.36
C GLY A 254 -33.87 20.24 -13.21
N PRO A 255 -33.92 19.77 -11.98
CA PRO A 255 -33.76 20.58 -10.79
C PRO A 255 -32.41 21.30 -10.79
N GLY A 256 -32.39 22.53 -10.28
CA GLY A 256 -31.18 23.34 -10.18
C GLY A 256 -30.17 22.72 -9.19
N ASN A 257 -28.89 22.83 -9.54
CA ASN A 257 -27.81 22.42 -8.64
C ASN A 257 -27.48 23.55 -7.65
N LEU A 258 -27.36 23.24 -6.38
CA LEU A 258 -26.79 24.11 -5.37
C LEU A 258 -25.28 23.79 -5.27
N THR A 259 -24.45 24.82 -5.42
CA THR A 259 -23.02 24.75 -5.15
C THR A 259 -22.66 25.64 -3.98
N LEU A 260 -21.75 25.12 -3.12
CA LEU A 260 -21.25 25.81 -1.94
C LEU A 260 -19.76 26.10 -2.11
N ASN A 261 -19.34 27.34 -1.81
CA ASN A 261 -17.93 27.71 -1.77
C ASN A 261 -17.57 28.25 -0.39
N TYR A 262 -16.57 27.61 0.21
CA TYR A 262 -16.08 27.89 1.56
C TYR A 262 -14.78 28.70 1.58
N GLY A 263 -14.40 29.35 0.48
CA GLY A 263 -13.12 30.06 0.34
C GLY A 263 -12.86 31.15 1.38
N ASN A 264 -13.92 31.66 2.01
CA ASN A 264 -13.83 32.70 3.07
C ASN A 264 -13.90 32.11 4.50
N ILE A 265 -13.96 30.81 4.66
CA ILE A 265 -14.02 30.11 5.96
C ILE A 265 -12.62 29.69 6.37
N GLN A 266 -12.18 30.13 7.54
CA GLN A 266 -10.84 29.85 8.07
C GLN A 266 -10.79 28.55 8.87
N ASN A 267 -11.82 28.29 9.68
CA ASN A 267 -11.89 27.12 10.52
C ASN A 267 -13.20 26.38 10.30
N PHE A 268 -13.09 25.08 10.16
CA PHE A 268 -14.22 24.17 9.98
C PHE A 268 -14.51 23.41 11.27
N GLY A 269 -15.79 23.16 11.55
CA GLY A 269 -16.25 22.33 12.65
C GLY A 269 -16.20 20.83 12.31
N ASN A 270 -16.71 20.00 13.18
CA ASN A 270 -16.69 18.56 13.02
C ASN A 270 -17.98 18.05 12.33
N ILE A 271 -17.82 16.96 11.57
CA ILE A 271 -18.94 16.16 11.04
C ILE A 271 -18.78 14.73 11.59
N GLN A 272 -19.81 14.25 12.33
CA GLN A 272 -19.81 12.90 12.89
C GLN A 272 -21.02 12.12 12.33
N ILE A 273 -20.71 11.01 11.64
CA ILE A 273 -21.70 10.12 11.01
C ILE A 273 -21.52 8.74 11.61
N SER A 274 -22.56 8.16 12.24
CA SER A 274 -22.40 6.92 12.98
C SER A 274 -23.66 6.06 13.05
N ASN A 275 -23.55 4.87 13.69
CA ASN A 275 -24.66 4.03 14.13
C ASN A 275 -25.61 3.56 12.99
N GLY A 276 -25.06 3.13 11.86
CA GLY A 276 -25.82 2.59 10.76
C GLY A 276 -26.48 3.63 9.86
N THR A 277 -26.09 4.90 9.96
CA THR A 277 -26.50 5.98 9.05
C THR A 277 -26.39 5.57 7.60
N LEU A 278 -27.42 5.90 6.80
CA LEU A 278 -27.39 5.82 5.35
C LEU A 278 -27.51 7.22 4.74
N ILE A 279 -26.52 7.61 3.93
CA ILE A 279 -26.54 8.77 3.05
C ILE A 279 -26.65 8.26 1.62
N ASN A 280 -27.73 8.58 0.91
CA ASN A 280 -28.04 7.94 -0.36
C ASN A 280 -28.48 8.95 -1.43
N THR A 281 -27.67 9.07 -2.51
CA THR A 281 -28.01 9.84 -3.70
C THR A 281 -28.15 8.97 -4.95
N SER A 282 -28.24 7.65 -4.78
CA SER A 282 -28.35 6.69 -5.89
C SER A 282 -29.58 6.96 -6.76
N GLY A 283 -29.46 6.70 -8.08
CA GLY A 283 -30.53 6.95 -9.02
C GLY A 283 -30.20 6.50 -10.45
N THR A 284 -30.93 7.04 -11.45
CA THR A 284 -30.65 6.79 -12.89
C THR A 284 -29.23 7.21 -13.26
N GLY A 285 -28.76 8.37 -12.70
CA GLY A 285 -27.36 8.69 -12.47
C GLY A 285 -27.16 8.83 -10.97
N GLY A 286 -26.06 8.34 -10.42
CA GLY A 286 -25.71 8.60 -9.02
C GLY A 286 -25.58 10.11 -8.80
N GLY A 287 -26.24 10.64 -7.76
CA GLY A 287 -26.14 12.06 -7.42
C GLY A 287 -24.79 12.39 -6.77
N ARG A 288 -24.73 13.56 -6.14
CA ARG A 288 -23.54 14.04 -5.44
C ARG A 288 -23.69 13.95 -3.92
N VAL A 289 -22.67 13.46 -3.25
CA VAL A 289 -22.51 13.63 -1.81
C VAL A 289 -21.28 14.47 -1.56
N GLU A 290 -21.43 15.59 -0.84
CA GLU A 290 -20.30 16.45 -0.46
C GLU A 290 -20.27 16.66 1.04
N LEU A 291 -19.12 16.39 1.67
CA LEU A 291 -18.84 16.65 3.07
C LEU A 291 -17.65 17.60 3.18
N LYS A 292 -17.86 18.75 3.84
CA LYS A 292 -16.82 19.73 4.10
C LYS A 292 -16.76 20.08 5.59
N GLY A 293 -15.62 19.79 6.24
CA GLY A 293 -15.46 19.99 7.69
C GLY A 293 -14.00 20.06 8.15
N GLY A 294 -13.78 20.27 9.43
CA GLY A 294 -12.46 20.20 10.07
C GLY A 294 -12.06 18.73 10.31
N ASN A 295 -12.74 18.08 11.24
CA ASN A 295 -12.59 16.62 11.45
C ASN A 295 -13.88 15.92 11.01
N ILE A 296 -13.74 15.00 10.07
CA ILE A 296 -14.86 14.21 9.58
C ILE A 296 -14.68 12.76 10.05
N GLY A 297 -15.57 12.32 10.95
CA GLY A 297 -15.63 10.96 11.46
C GLY A 297 -16.82 10.20 10.88
N ILE A 298 -16.55 9.06 10.24
CA ILE A 298 -17.55 8.17 9.65
C ILE A 298 -17.35 6.79 10.28
N ASN A 299 -18.32 6.33 11.04
CA ASN A 299 -18.22 5.11 11.82
C ASN A 299 -19.46 4.24 11.66
N ALA A 300 -19.32 3.04 11.11
CA ALA A 300 -20.40 2.10 10.86
C ALA A 300 -21.56 2.74 10.09
N ALA A 301 -21.26 3.39 8.95
CA ALA A 301 -22.23 4.10 8.12
C ALA A 301 -22.07 3.76 6.64
N ARG A 302 -23.08 4.12 5.82
CA ARG A 302 -23.08 3.86 4.38
C ARG A 302 -23.34 5.16 3.63
N ILE A 303 -22.49 5.45 2.66
CA ILE A 303 -22.60 6.61 1.76
C ILE A 303 -22.64 6.08 0.33
N TYR A 304 -23.78 6.22 -0.35
CA TYR A 304 -24.01 5.65 -1.66
C TYR A 304 -24.37 6.71 -2.70
N ALA A 305 -23.72 6.63 -3.86
CA ALA A 305 -24.03 7.38 -5.08
C ALA A 305 -24.02 6.40 -6.28
N LEU A 306 -24.90 5.38 -6.22
CA LEU A 306 -24.95 4.29 -7.21
C LEU A 306 -25.64 4.72 -8.49
N THR A 307 -25.16 4.26 -9.65
CA THR A 307 -25.73 4.54 -10.98
C THR A 307 -26.50 3.33 -11.48
N PHE A 308 -27.81 3.49 -11.77
CA PHE A 308 -28.67 2.40 -12.27
C PHE A 308 -29.03 2.54 -13.74
N GLY A 309 -28.84 3.69 -14.34
CA GLY A 309 -29.26 3.99 -15.72
C GLY A 309 -28.09 4.47 -16.58
N ASN A 310 -28.41 5.34 -17.53
CA ASN A 310 -27.51 5.85 -18.55
C ASN A 310 -26.98 7.28 -18.30
N ILE A 311 -27.19 7.83 -17.10
CA ILE A 311 -26.70 9.13 -16.68
C ILE A 311 -25.50 8.92 -15.76
N ASP A 312 -24.41 9.64 -15.98
CA ASP A 312 -23.21 9.58 -15.17
C ASP A 312 -23.45 10.05 -13.72
N SER A 313 -22.80 9.39 -12.77
CA SER A 313 -22.81 9.79 -11.36
C SER A 313 -21.89 10.99 -11.10
N GLN A 314 -22.29 11.84 -10.15
CA GLN A 314 -21.45 12.96 -9.70
C GLN A 314 -20.45 12.53 -8.61
N GLY A 315 -20.75 11.51 -7.80
CA GLY A 315 -19.80 10.88 -6.87
C GLY A 315 -19.88 11.35 -5.42
N ILE A 316 -18.79 11.08 -4.68
CA ILE A 316 -18.64 11.37 -3.25
C ILE A 316 -17.38 12.20 -3.05
N ASP A 317 -17.54 13.41 -2.53
CA ASP A 317 -16.45 14.34 -2.20
C ASP A 317 -16.39 14.54 -0.67
N ILE A 318 -15.26 14.24 -0.04
CA ILE A 318 -15.00 14.48 1.38
C ILE A 318 -13.73 15.31 1.50
N ASP A 319 -13.87 16.52 2.05
CA ASP A 319 -12.78 17.48 2.17
C ASP A 319 -12.69 17.99 3.61
N ALA A 320 -11.54 17.77 4.27
CA ALA A 320 -11.35 18.06 5.70
C ALA A 320 -9.89 18.37 6.05
N GLN A 321 -9.65 18.77 7.31
CA GLN A 321 -8.32 18.68 7.92
C GLN A 321 -7.95 17.23 8.19
N LYS A 322 -8.87 16.47 8.79
CA LYS A 322 -8.69 15.07 9.12
C LYS A 322 -9.93 14.25 8.77
N ILE A 323 -9.74 13.10 8.13
CA ILE A 323 -10.80 12.13 7.81
C ILE A 323 -10.55 10.83 8.57
N GLN A 324 -11.56 10.32 9.27
CA GLN A 324 -11.53 9.05 9.97
C GLN A 324 -12.69 8.18 9.51
N VAL A 325 -12.38 7.02 8.90
CA VAL A 325 -13.37 6.05 8.42
C VAL A 325 -13.17 4.75 9.18
N ARG A 326 -14.19 4.29 9.91
CA ARG A 326 -14.03 3.17 10.85
C ARG A 326 -15.12 2.12 10.74
N ASN A 327 -14.79 0.90 11.20
CA ASN A 327 -15.69 -0.24 11.34
C ASN A 327 -16.38 -0.62 10.00
N ALA A 328 -17.65 -1.00 10.04
CA ALA A 328 -18.45 -1.38 8.89
C ALA A 328 -18.91 -0.17 8.04
N THR A 329 -18.04 0.83 7.84
CA THR A 329 -18.35 1.96 6.97
C THR A 329 -18.13 1.56 5.51
N GLN A 330 -19.09 1.94 4.64
CA GLN A 330 -19.00 1.70 3.21
C GLN A 330 -19.25 2.99 2.41
N LEU A 331 -18.28 3.36 1.54
CA LEU A 331 -18.40 4.40 0.54
C LEU A 331 -18.53 3.72 -0.83
N SER A 332 -19.59 3.99 -1.60
CA SER A 332 -19.77 3.31 -2.89
C SER A 332 -20.35 4.22 -3.97
N THR A 333 -19.69 4.15 -5.15
CA THR A 333 -20.16 4.77 -6.39
C THR A 333 -20.31 3.73 -7.52
N PHE A 334 -20.64 2.49 -7.16
CA PHE A 334 -20.78 1.38 -8.09
C PHE A 334 -21.84 1.66 -9.17
N THR A 335 -21.52 1.32 -10.43
CA THR A 335 -22.47 1.47 -11.53
C THR A 335 -23.03 0.11 -12.00
N LEU A 336 -24.33 0.06 -12.19
CA LEU A 336 -25.06 -1.09 -12.72
C LEU A 336 -25.62 -0.83 -14.12
N GLY A 337 -25.61 0.43 -14.54
CA GLY A 337 -26.15 0.86 -15.84
C GLY A 337 -25.06 1.21 -16.87
N ASP A 338 -25.49 1.93 -17.91
CA ASP A 338 -24.61 2.42 -18.97
C ASP A 338 -23.94 3.75 -18.61
N GLY A 339 -24.47 4.49 -17.63
CA GLY A 339 -23.84 5.70 -17.08
C GLY A 339 -22.60 5.35 -16.25
N ALA A 340 -21.58 6.19 -16.30
CA ALA A 340 -20.37 6.03 -15.52
C ALA A 340 -20.62 6.19 -14.01
N GLY A 341 -19.92 5.42 -13.20
CA GLY A 341 -19.84 5.61 -11.75
C GLY A 341 -19.06 6.89 -11.40
N GLY A 342 -19.51 7.60 -10.36
CA GLY A 342 -18.82 8.79 -9.87
C GLY A 342 -17.54 8.46 -9.11
N ASN A 343 -16.67 9.43 -8.96
CA ASN A 343 -15.46 9.28 -8.18
C ASN A 343 -15.74 9.33 -6.66
N ILE A 344 -14.89 8.69 -5.88
CA ILE A 344 -14.78 8.89 -4.43
C ILE A 344 -13.51 9.70 -4.19
N ASN A 345 -13.67 10.94 -3.76
CA ASN A 345 -12.56 11.84 -3.50
C ASN A 345 -12.44 12.10 -2.00
N LEU A 346 -11.30 11.71 -1.40
CA LEU A 346 -10.97 11.99 0.00
C LEU A 346 -9.77 12.94 0.02
N ARG A 347 -10.00 14.19 0.42
CA ARG A 347 -8.96 15.21 0.55
C ARG A 347 -8.84 15.60 2.01
N ALA A 348 -7.67 15.38 2.59
CA ALA A 348 -7.40 15.79 3.97
C ALA A 348 -6.03 16.46 4.07
N ALA A 349 -6.00 17.67 4.65
CA ALA A 349 -4.74 18.40 4.77
C ALA A 349 -3.73 17.63 5.63
N ASP A 350 -4.16 17.03 6.74
CA ASP A 350 -3.29 16.31 7.67
C ASP A 350 -3.30 14.81 7.41
N SER A 351 -4.46 14.16 7.61
CA SER A 351 -4.52 12.70 7.54
C SER A 351 -5.86 12.12 7.11
N VAL A 352 -5.78 10.97 6.44
CA VAL A 352 -6.88 10.03 6.23
C VAL A 352 -6.54 8.75 7.01
N GLU A 353 -7.36 8.41 8.00
CA GLU A 353 -7.23 7.21 8.82
C GLU A 353 -8.41 6.27 8.55
N MET A 354 -8.12 5.06 8.10
CA MET A 354 -9.09 4.00 7.86
C MET A 354 -8.81 2.81 8.78
N SER A 355 -9.85 2.32 9.48
CA SER A 355 -9.75 1.14 10.33
C SER A 355 -10.93 0.22 10.08
N GLY A 356 -10.65 -1.02 9.69
CA GLY A 356 -11.65 -2.01 9.32
C GLY A 356 -12.26 -2.76 10.50
N GLN A 357 -12.76 -3.99 10.24
CA GLN A 357 -13.41 -4.87 11.20
C GLN A 357 -12.52 -6.01 11.72
N GLY A 358 -11.21 -5.85 11.65
CA GLY A 358 -10.22 -6.82 12.08
C GLY A 358 -9.64 -7.66 10.95
N ILE A 359 -8.47 -8.24 11.23
CA ILE A 359 -7.68 -9.00 10.27
C ILE A 359 -8.41 -10.25 9.74
N ASP A 360 -9.17 -10.94 10.59
CA ASP A 360 -9.85 -12.19 10.20
C ASP A 360 -10.89 -11.96 9.11
N GLY A 361 -11.67 -10.88 9.22
CA GLY A 361 -12.63 -10.48 8.20
C GLY A 361 -11.98 -10.17 6.87
N PHE A 362 -10.86 -9.47 6.89
CA PHE A 362 -10.06 -9.18 5.71
C PHE A 362 -9.56 -10.46 5.03
N GLN A 363 -8.93 -11.35 5.77
CA GLN A 363 -8.40 -12.59 5.24
C GLN A 363 -9.47 -13.49 4.64
N GLN A 364 -10.63 -13.62 5.30
CA GLN A 364 -11.77 -14.38 4.78
C GLN A 364 -12.25 -13.85 3.42
N ILE A 365 -12.35 -12.52 3.27
CA ILE A 365 -12.73 -11.90 2.00
C ILE A 365 -11.67 -12.16 0.93
N VAL A 366 -10.39 -11.92 1.23
CA VAL A 366 -9.31 -12.10 0.25
C VAL A 366 -9.25 -13.56 -0.21
N ILE A 367 -9.30 -14.53 0.71
CA ILE A 367 -9.28 -15.96 0.38
C ILE A 367 -10.51 -16.35 -0.43
N LYS A 368 -11.71 -15.95 0.02
CA LYS A 368 -12.96 -16.22 -0.69
C LYS A 368 -12.91 -15.68 -2.12
N TYR A 369 -12.41 -14.46 -2.29
CA TYR A 369 -12.30 -13.80 -3.57
C TYR A 369 -11.28 -14.48 -4.50
N LEU A 370 -10.10 -14.84 -3.99
CA LEU A 370 -9.09 -15.59 -4.75
C LEU A 370 -9.60 -16.95 -5.22
N ILE A 371 -10.51 -17.57 -4.46
CA ILE A 371 -11.09 -18.88 -4.81
C ILE A 371 -12.21 -18.76 -5.83
N SER A 372 -13.15 -17.85 -5.62
CA SER A 372 -14.39 -17.79 -6.41
C SER A 372 -14.28 -16.89 -7.65
N GLY A 373 -13.37 -15.91 -7.65
CA GLY A 373 -13.35 -14.84 -8.64
C GLY A 373 -14.64 -13.98 -8.65
N THR A 374 -15.48 -14.11 -7.60
CA THR A 374 -16.75 -13.40 -7.48
C THR A 374 -16.82 -12.65 -6.17
N VAL A 375 -17.35 -11.44 -6.19
CA VAL A 375 -17.47 -10.56 -5.02
C VAL A 375 -18.91 -10.14 -4.85
N ASP A 376 -19.38 -10.10 -3.61
CA ASP A 376 -20.62 -9.41 -3.24
C ASP A 376 -20.27 -7.90 -3.07
N PRO A 377 -20.76 -7.02 -3.96
CA PRO A 377 -20.44 -5.61 -3.90
C PRO A 377 -21.02 -4.90 -2.66
N TYR A 378 -21.92 -5.53 -1.96
CA TYR A 378 -22.58 -5.00 -0.77
C TYR A 378 -22.11 -5.67 0.53
N ASP A 379 -21.08 -6.54 0.48
CA ASP A 379 -20.50 -7.08 1.70
C ASP A 379 -20.01 -5.91 2.59
N PRO A 380 -20.52 -5.79 3.82
CA PRO A 380 -20.23 -4.65 4.70
C PRO A 380 -18.77 -4.57 5.13
N LYS A 381 -17.94 -5.54 4.74
CA LYS A 381 -16.49 -5.51 4.96
C LYS A 381 -15.76 -4.62 3.95
N PHE A 382 -16.37 -4.30 2.78
CA PHE A 382 -15.78 -3.33 1.85
C PHE A 382 -15.97 -1.91 2.37
N MET A 383 -14.86 -1.22 2.66
CA MET A 383 -14.89 0.17 3.10
C MET A 383 -15.09 1.13 1.92
N PHE A 384 -14.53 0.85 0.76
CA PHE A 384 -14.84 1.56 -0.47
C PHE A 384 -15.02 0.57 -1.64
N PHE A 385 -16.00 0.89 -2.49
CA PHE A 385 -16.40 0.04 -3.61
C PHE A 385 -16.81 0.90 -4.81
N ASN A 386 -16.02 0.86 -5.89
CA ASN A 386 -16.12 1.77 -7.03
C ASN A 386 -16.10 1.08 -8.40
N GLY A 387 -16.59 -0.14 -8.49
CA GLY A 387 -16.58 -0.95 -9.69
C GLY A 387 -17.76 -0.69 -10.65
N THR A 388 -17.93 -1.61 -11.59
CA THR A 388 -19.02 -1.62 -12.58
C THR A 388 -19.57 -3.02 -12.83
N ALA A 389 -20.91 -3.12 -13.03
CA ALA A 389 -21.56 -4.31 -13.50
C ALA A 389 -22.28 -4.09 -14.85
N GLY A 390 -22.41 -2.85 -15.30
CA GLY A 390 -23.02 -2.47 -16.57
C GLY A 390 -21.97 -2.20 -17.68
N ALA A 391 -22.39 -1.45 -18.70
CA ALA A 391 -21.50 -0.96 -19.75
C ALA A 391 -20.80 0.37 -19.38
N GLY A 392 -21.33 1.11 -18.38
CA GLY A 392 -20.68 2.31 -17.85
C GLY A 392 -19.38 1.96 -17.11
N ASN A 393 -18.38 2.83 -17.20
CA ASN A 393 -17.11 2.65 -16.48
C ASN A 393 -17.30 2.92 -14.97
N GLY A 394 -16.57 2.19 -14.13
CA GLY A 394 -16.49 2.48 -12.70
C GLY A 394 -15.78 3.80 -12.41
N GLY A 395 -16.21 4.53 -11.36
CA GLY A 395 -15.53 5.74 -10.90
C GLY A 395 -14.20 5.43 -10.21
N SER A 396 -13.33 6.42 -10.11
CA SER A 396 -12.04 6.28 -9.43
C SER A 396 -12.13 6.62 -7.94
N VAL A 397 -11.27 6.02 -7.13
CA VAL A 397 -11.01 6.45 -5.75
C VAL A 397 -9.75 7.29 -5.75
N ASN A 398 -9.86 8.55 -5.30
CA ASN A 398 -8.77 9.50 -5.23
C ASN A 398 -8.56 9.90 -3.76
N ILE A 399 -7.37 9.69 -3.22
CA ILE A 399 -7.01 10.06 -1.86
C ILE A 399 -5.82 11.02 -1.93
N ASP A 400 -5.99 12.22 -1.38
CA ASP A 400 -4.95 13.26 -1.34
C ASP A 400 -4.80 13.75 0.10
N THR A 401 -3.62 13.50 0.73
CA THR A 401 -3.43 13.79 2.15
C THR A 401 -1.95 13.86 2.55
N GLY A 402 -1.67 14.46 3.69
CA GLY A 402 -0.33 14.38 4.31
C GLY A 402 0.02 12.95 4.72
N ARG A 403 -0.89 12.27 5.43
CA ARG A 403 -0.68 10.87 5.87
C ARG A 403 -1.92 10.03 5.61
N LEU A 404 -1.73 8.90 4.91
CA LEU A 404 -2.74 7.86 4.78
C LEU A 404 -2.37 6.67 5.67
N LEU A 405 -3.29 6.26 6.55
CA LEU A 405 -3.17 5.06 7.38
C LEU A 405 -4.36 4.14 7.11
N MET A 406 -4.09 2.90 6.69
CA MET A 406 -5.09 1.84 6.53
C MET A 406 -4.69 0.65 7.42
N ARG A 407 -5.59 0.22 8.32
CA ARG A 407 -5.28 -0.84 9.28
C ARG A 407 -6.49 -1.64 9.72
N ASP A 408 -6.25 -2.73 10.43
CA ASP A 408 -7.28 -3.52 11.11
C ASP A 408 -8.36 -4.05 10.15
N GLY A 409 -7.97 -4.51 8.95
CA GLY A 409 -8.88 -5.17 8.04
C GLY A 409 -9.66 -4.24 7.10
N VAL A 410 -9.11 -3.10 6.71
CA VAL A 410 -9.67 -2.30 5.63
C VAL A 410 -9.66 -3.08 4.31
N VAL A 411 -10.78 -3.13 3.63
CA VAL A 411 -10.93 -3.74 2.29
C VAL A 411 -11.44 -2.69 1.32
N GLY A 412 -10.72 -2.51 0.23
CA GLY A 412 -11.13 -1.69 -0.91
C GLY A 412 -11.20 -2.52 -2.19
N SER A 413 -12.14 -2.23 -3.09
CA SER A 413 -12.25 -2.92 -4.36
C SER A 413 -12.84 -2.05 -5.47
N GLY A 414 -12.13 -2.02 -6.60
CA GLY A 414 -12.64 -1.55 -7.89
C GLY A 414 -12.86 -2.74 -8.82
N ILE A 415 -14.03 -3.38 -8.74
CA ILE A 415 -14.31 -4.59 -9.52
C ILE A 415 -15.04 -4.30 -10.82
N THR A 416 -14.67 -5.02 -11.87
CA THR A 416 -15.35 -5.07 -13.17
C THR A 416 -16.16 -6.37 -13.26
N LEU A 417 -17.49 -6.27 -13.24
CA LEU A 417 -18.42 -7.40 -13.39
C LEU A 417 -19.09 -7.41 -14.77
N GLY A 418 -19.01 -6.31 -15.51
CA GLY A 418 -19.68 -6.12 -16.80
C GLY A 418 -18.72 -5.80 -17.95
N ALA A 419 -19.24 -5.03 -18.93
CA ALA A 419 -18.49 -4.60 -20.11
C ALA A 419 -17.73 -3.27 -19.89
N GLY A 420 -18.15 -2.45 -18.92
CA GLY A 420 -17.45 -1.21 -18.54
C GLY A 420 -16.11 -1.50 -17.86
N ASN A 421 -15.16 -0.57 -17.96
CA ASN A 421 -13.87 -0.70 -17.29
C ASN A 421 -13.97 -0.34 -15.80
N GLY A 422 -13.18 -0.99 -14.96
CA GLY A 422 -13.08 -0.67 -13.54
C GLY A 422 -12.41 0.67 -13.29
N GLY A 423 -12.79 1.34 -12.20
CA GLY A 423 -12.20 2.62 -11.79
C GLY A 423 -10.81 2.46 -11.17
N ASN A 424 -10.00 3.49 -11.25
CA ASN A 424 -8.64 3.50 -10.69
C ASN A 424 -8.63 3.81 -9.20
N LEU A 425 -7.55 3.39 -8.52
CA LEU A 425 -7.17 3.89 -7.20
C LEU A 425 -5.96 4.83 -7.37
N ASN A 426 -6.14 6.09 -7.00
CA ASN A 426 -5.08 7.08 -7.06
C ASN A 426 -4.82 7.62 -5.64
N ILE A 427 -3.60 7.48 -5.16
CA ILE A 427 -3.20 7.93 -3.83
C ILE A 427 -2.04 8.90 -3.96
N ARG A 428 -2.21 10.09 -3.38
CA ARG A 428 -1.14 11.05 -3.15
C ARG A 428 -1.01 11.30 -1.66
N ALA A 429 0.18 11.04 -1.09
CA ALA A 429 0.44 11.25 0.33
C ALA A 429 1.94 11.43 0.62
N ASN A 430 2.30 12.13 1.69
CA ASN A 430 3.69 12.12 2.14
C ASN A 430 4.06 10.74 2.71
N THR A 431 3.13 10.12 3.46
CA THR A 431 3.31 8.75 3.96
C THR A 431 2.03 7.95 3.74
N PHE A 432 2.17 6.78 3.13
CA PHE A 432 1.13 5.78 3.07
C PHE A 432 1.56 4.54 3.86
N GLU A 433 0.86 4.28 4.94
CA GLU A 433 1.05 3.10 5.79
C GLU A 433 -0.17 2.20 5.70
N ILE A 434 0.04 0.91 5.39
CA ILE A 434 -1.01 -0.09 5.31
C ILE A 434 -0.59 -1.34 6.08
N ALA A 435 -1.44 -1.78 7.02
CA ALA A 435 -1.21 -2.95 7.84
C ALA A 435 -2.45 -3.83 7.92
N SER A 436 -2.31 -5.12 7.69
CA SER A 436 -3.40 -6.11 7.75
C SER A 436 -4.66 -5.67 6.97
N SER A 437 -4.48 -5.03 5.83
CA SER A 437 -5.52 -4.38 5.05
C SER A 437 -5.17 -4.48 3.56
N GLY A 438 -6.12 -4.22 2.67
CA GLY A 438 -5.77 -4.26 1.26
C GLY A 438 -6.80 -3.71 0.30
N VAL A 439 -6.32 -3.47 -0.92
CA VAL A 439 -7.13 -3.08 -2.07
C VAL A 439 -6.83 -4.02 -3.22
N ASN A 440 -7.89 -4.49 -3.88
CA ASN A 440 -7.75 -5.27 -5.10
C ASN A 440 -8.70 -4.78 -6.18
N ASN A 441 -8.14 -4.26 -7.27
CA ASN A 441 -8.90 -3.95 -8.48
C ASN A 441 -8.92 -5.18 -9.38
N ALA A 442 -10.11 -5.66 -9.75
CA ALA A 442 -10.18 -6.92 -10.47
C ALA A 442 -11.25 -6.95 -11.55
N THR A 443 -11.06 -7.82 -12.52
CA THR A 443 -12.13 -8.24 -13.45
C THR A 443 -12.71 -9.57 -12.96
N ALA A 444 -14.00 -9.64 -12.75
CA ALA A 444 -14.67 -10.87 -12.34
C ALA A 444 -14.81 -11.83 -13.52
N LYS A 445 -15.06 -13.11 -13.22
CA LYS A 445 -15.36 -14.12 -14.23
C LYS A 445 -16.51 -13.66 -15.15
N ASP A 446 -16.37 -13.92 -16.43
CA ASP A 446 -17.31 -13.59 -17.51
C ASP A 446 -17.48 -12.08 -17.81
N SER A 447 -16.73 -11.18 -17.15
CA SER A 447 -16.67 -9.78 -17.55
C SER A 447 -15.80 -9.57 -18.79
N SER A 448 -16.04 -8.47 -19.54
CA SER A 448 -15.24 -8.13 -20.72
C SER A 448 -14.45 -6.82 -20.56
N GLY A 449 -14.81 -5.98 -19.58
CA GLY A 449 -14.10 -4.74 -19.31
C GLY A 449 -12.73 -4.95 -18.66
N ALA A 450 -11.86 -3.97 -18.77
CA ALA A 450 -10.55 -3.98 -18.12
C ALA A 450 -10.67 -3.65 -16.62
N GLY A 451 -9.76 -4.19 -15.81
CA GLY A 451 -9.62 -3.79 -14.39
C GLY A 451 -8.99 -2.40 -14.24
N GLY A 452 -9.33 -1.70 -13.16
CA GLY A 452 -8.74 -0.39 -12.83
C GLY A 452 -7.29 -0.50 -12.37
N SER A 453 -6.51 0.55 -12.63
CA SER A 453 -5.11 0.65 -12.20
C SER A 453 -4.98 1.18 -10.77
N ILE A 454 -3.84 0.91 -10.13
CA ILE A 454 -3.44 1.46 -8.83
C ILE A 454 -2.24 2.38 -9.04
N ASN A 455 -2.40 3.67 -8.71
CA ASN A 455 -1.37 4.68 -8.88
C ASN A 455 -1.04 5.30 -7.51
N LEU A 456 0.18 5.14 -7.06
CA LEU A 456 0.69 5.72 -5.81
C LEU A 456 1.74 6.78 -6.14
N ASP A 457 1.56 7.99 -5.61
CA ASP A 457 2.53 9.10 -5.65
C ASP A 457 2.76 9.55 -4.20
N VAL A 458 3.79 8.99 -3.57
CA VAL A 458 3.99 9.10 -2.13
C VAL A 458 5.44 9.48 -1.77
N GLY A 459 5.65 10.03 -0.59
CA GLY A 459 6.99 10.16 -0.03
C GLY A 459 7.52 8.79 0.39
N ARG A 460 6.74 8.07 1.24
CA ARG A 460 7.07 6.73 1.75
C ARG A 460 5.86 5.81 1.64
N LEU A 461 6.09 4.58 1.16
CA LEU A 461 5.13 3.48 1.22
C LEU A 461 5.60 2.45 2.24
N ILE A 462 4.77 2.16 3.25
CA ILE A 462 5.04 1.17 4.29
C ILE A 462 3.90 0.17 4.32
N MET A 463 4.19 -1.10 4.01
CA MET A 463 3.21 -2.19 4.00
C MET A 463 3.62 -3.27 4.99
N ARG A 464 2.66 -3.72 5.84
CA ARG A 464 2.97 -4.70 6.89
C ARG A 464 1.88 -5.74 7.08
N ASP A 465 2.28 -6.90 7.63
CA ASP A 465 1.42 -7.87 8.29
C ASP A 465 0.24 -8.34 7.43
N GLY A 466 0.55 -8.89 6.25
CA GLY A 466 -0.42 -9.47 5.33
C GLY A 466 -1.20 -8.43 4.53
N SER A 467 -0.70 -7.18 4.42
CA SER A 467 -1.34 -6.17 3.59
C SER A 467 -1.15 -6.44 2.10
N LEU A 468 -2.16 -6.09 1.30
CA LEU A 468 -2.21 -6.41 -0.12
C LEU A 468 -2.61 -5.18 -0.96
N LEU A 469 -1.83 -4.91 -2.01
CA LEU A 469 -2.25 -4.07 -3.13
C LEU A 469 -2.24 -4.93 -4.40
N GLY A 470 -3.41 -5.16 -4.99
CA GLY A 470 -3.56 -6.13 -6.05
C GLY A 470 -4.35 -5.62 -7.25
N SER A 471 -4.04 -6.21 -8.43
CA SER A 471 -4.87 -6.13 -9.62
C SER A 471 -4.95 -7.51 -10.26
N THR A 472 -6.17 -8.06 -10.39
CA THR A 472 -6.35 -9.45 -10.79
C THR A 472 -7.33 -9.57 -11.94
N SER A 473 -6.98 -10.32 -12.99
CA SER A 473 -7.92 -10.70 -14.04
C SER A 473 -8.44 -12.13 -13.82
N TYR A 474 -9.77 -12.24 -13.67
CA TYR A 474 -10.49 -13.53 -13.72
C TYR A 474 -11.31 -13.68 -15.01
N SER A 475 -11.15 -12.76 -15.98
CA SER A 475 -11.93 -12.67 -17.20
C SER A 475 -11.02 -12.56 -18.43
N ASN A 476 -11.62 -12.40 -19.63
CA ASN A 476 -10.87 -12.10 -20.84
C ASN A 476 -10.37 -10.65 -20.91
N GLY A 477 -10.94 -9.73 -20.09
CA GLY A 477 -10.43 -8.37 -19.91
C GLY A 477 -9.10 -8.36 -19.15
N PRO A 478 -8.16 -7.45 -19.47
CA PRO A 478 -6.90 -7.35 -18.77
C PRO A 478 -7.10 -6.77 -17.34
N SER A 479 -6.26 -7.15 -16.41
CA SER A 479 -6.17 -6.43 -15.13
C SER A 479 -5.48 -5.06 -15.30
N GLY A 480 -5.68 -4.15 -14.34
CA GLY A 480 -4.99 -2.85 -14.33
C GLY A 480 -3.52 -2.94 -13.94
N ASN A 481 -2.76 -1.91 -14.25
CA ASN A 481 -1.37 -1.77 -13.86
C ASN A 481 -1.24 -1.23 -12.43
N ILE A 482 -0.08 -1.47 -11.81
CA ILE A 482 0.28 -0.88 -10.52
C ILE A 482 1.52 -0.02 -10.69
N THR A 483 1.39 1.28 -10.38
CA THR A 483 2.51 2.23 -10.45
C THR A 483 2.75 2.79 -9.05
N VAL A 484 3.96 2.60 -8.54
CA VAL A 484 4.43 3.12 -7.26
C VAL A 484 5.54 4.13 -7.50
N LYS A 485 5.28 5.40 -7.25
CA LYS A 485 6.29 6.45 -7.18
C LYS A 485 6.45 6.85 -5.73
N ALA A 486 7.57 6.51 -5.12
CA ALA A 486 7.87 6.82 -3.74
C ALA A 486 9.16 7.65 -3.67
N ALA A 487 9.05 8.92 -3.29
CA ALA A 487 10.17 9.85 -3.32
C ALA A 487 11.34 9.45 -2.39
N GLU A 488 11.08 8.64 -1.35
CA GLU A 488 12.07 8.22 -0.35
C GLU A 488 12.25 6.71 -0.30
N SER A 489 11.17 5.97 0.04
CA SER A 489 11.29 4.52 0.22
C SER A 489 9.98 3.76 -0.02
N VAL A 490 10.16 2.49 -0.40
CA VAL A 490 9.12 1.45 -0.42
C VAL A 490 9.59 0.33 0.50
N GLU A 491 8.85 0.09 1.58
CA GLU A 491 9.18 -0.86 2.64
C GLU A 491 8.05 -1.86 2.83
N LEU A 492 8.29 -3.13 2.57
CA LEU A 492 7.35 -4.22 2.79
C LEU A 492 7.93 -5.21 3.79
N SER A 493 7.14 -5.58 4.81
CA SER A 493 7.53 -6.59 5.79
C SER A 493 6.33 -7.44 6.23
N ASN A 494 6.61 -8.59 6.83
CA ASN A 494 5.57 -9.51 7.31
C ASN A 494 5.99 -10.15 8.64
N SER A 495 6.12 -9.33 9.67
CA SER A 495 6.60 -9.76 10.99
C SER A 495 5.57 -10.58 11.80
N SER A 496 4.29 -10.57 11.40
CA SER A 496 3.20 -11.22 12.13
C SER A 496 2.94 -12.66 11.66
N SER A 497 2.91 -13.61 12.59
CA SER A 497 2.44 -14.97 12.36
C SER A 497 0.89 -15.11 12.34
N ARG A 498 0.17 -14.00 12.60
CA ARG A 498 -1.31 -14.00 12.67
C ARG A 498 -1.96 -13.90 11.28
N THR A 499 -1.19 -13.78 10.21
CA THR A 499 -1.69 -13.62 8.85
C THR A 499 -1.70 -14.96 8.09
N ALA A 500 -2.71 -15.19 7.26
CA ALA A 500 -2.78 -16.33 6.34
C ALA A 500 -2.11 -16.03 4.99
N ILE A 501 -1.91 -14.76 4.67
CA ILE A 501 -1.33 -14.25 3.43
C ILE A 501 -0.12 -13.35 3.73
N SER A 502 0.84 -13.34 2.82
CA SER A 502 1.99 -12.43 2.93
C SER A 502 1.66 -11.02 2.50
N THR A 503 2.41 -10.07 3.06
CA THR A 503 2.42 -8.68 2.57
C THR A 503 2.91 -8.63 1.14
N GLY A 504 2.18 -7.94 0.25
CA GLY A 504 2.61 -7.87 -1.13
C GLY A 504 1.88 -6.90 -2.04
N ILE A 505 2.53 -6.67 -3.17
CA ILE A 505 1.96 -5.97 -4.34
C ILE A 505 1.89 -6.98 -5.48
N SER A 506 0.70 -7.15 -6.08
CA SER A 506 0.54 -8.22 -7.06
C SER A 506 -0.32 -7.87 -8.26
N THR A 507 0.06 -8.43 -9.44
CA THR A 507 -0.80 -8.48 -10.63
C THR A 507 -0.91 -9.92 -11.11
N LEU A 508 -2.15 -10.42 -11.22
CA LEU A 508 -2.42 -11.82 -11.50
C LEU A 508 -3.42 -12.00 -12.67
N SER A 509 -3.25 -13.08 -13.42
CA SER A 509 -4.25 -13.59 -14.36
C SER A 509 -4.63 -15.01 -13.96
N ILE A 510 -5.90 -15.24 -13.62
CA ILE A 510 -6.37 -16.48 -13.00
C ILE A 510 -7.59 -17.02 -13.74
N GLY A 511 -7.49 -18.24 -14.27
CA GLY A 511 -8.63 -18.97 -14.82
C GLY A 511 -9.16 -18.47 -16.17
N SER A 512 -8.48 -17.51 -16.82
CA SER A 512 -8.96 -16.83 -18.04
C SER A 512 -7.83 -16.43 -18.97
N SER A 513 -8.14 -15.84 -20.13
CA SER A 513 -7.16 -15.38 -21.12
C SER A 513 -6.70 -13.93 -20.93
N GLY A 514 -7.33 -13.15 -20.03
CA GLY A 514 -6.97 -11.75 -19.78
C GLY A 514 -5.54 -11.60 -19.28
N ARG A 515 -4.79 -10.64 -19.83
CA ARG A 515 -3.42 -10.36 -19.40
C ARG A 515 -3.39 -9.75 -18.01
N ALA A 516 -2.42 -10.14 -17.18
CA ALA A 516 -2.10 -9.43 -15.95
C ALA A 516 -1.43 -8.07 -16.25
N GLY A 517 -1.67 -7.07 -15.42
CA GLY A 517 -1.06 -5.73 -15.53
C GLY A 517 0.42 -5.72 -15.20
N ASP A 518 1.11 -4.65 -15.59
CA ASP A 518 2.50 -4.43 -15.27
C ASP A 518 2.64 -3.75 -13.89
N ILE A 519 3.79 -3.99 -13.20
CA ILE A 519 4.14 -3.29 -11.96
C ILE A 519 5.37 -2.42 -12.24
N THR A 520 5.28 -1.14 -11.91
CA THR A 520 6.41 -0.20 -11.99
C THR A 520 6.65 0.44 -10.63
N VAL A 521 7.90 0.44 -10.17
CA VAL A 521 8.31 1.04 -8.90
C VAL A 521 9.47 1.99 -9.16
N ASP A 522 9.28 3.25 -8.83
CA ASP A 522 10.30 4.29 -8.88
C ASP A 522 10.50 4.83 -7.44
N THR A 523 11.71 4.67 -6.87
CA THR A 523 12.01 5.08 -5.49
C THR A 523 13.51 5.38 -5.28
N LYS A 524 13.88 5.82 -4.08
CA LYS A 524 15.31 5.80 -3.67
C LYS A 524 15.69 4.44 -3.12
N ARG A 525 14.90 3.88 -2.21
CA ARG A 525 15.18 2.60 -1.55
C ARG A 525 13.97 1.68 -1.63
N LEU A 526 14.21 0.45 -2.05
CA LEU A 526 13.23 -0.64 -1.95
C LEU A 526 13.74 -1.67 -0.95
N ARG A 527 12.90 -2.00 0.05
CA ARG A 527 13.21 -3.01 1.06
C ARG A 527 12.08 -4.02 1.18
N LEU A 528 12.41 -5.29 0.99
CA LEU A 528 11.49 -6.41 1.15
C LEU A 528 12.02 -7.32 2.24
N GLU A 529 11.23 -7.55 3.29
CA GLU A 529 11.64 -8.35 4.45
C GLU A 529 10.56 -9.35 4.85
N ASP A 530 10.98 -10.38 5.59
CA ASP A 530 10.10 -11.33 6.28
C ASP A 530 9.03 -11.96 5.37
N GLY A 531 9.40 -12.30 4.14
CA GLY A 531 8.54 -12.98 3.18
C GLY A 531 7.55 -12.08 2.45
N SER A 532 7.80 -10.78 2.42
CA SER A 532 7.03 -9.84 1.61
C SER A 532 7.44 -9.87 0.14
N ALA A 533 6.49 -9.61 -0.78
CA ALA A 533 6.80 -9.80 -2.20
C ALA A 533 6.10 -8.83 -3.16
N PHE A 534 6.77 -8.60 -4.30
CA PHE A 534 6.11 -8.19 -5.53
C PHE A 534 5.86 -9.44 -6.38
N THR A 535 4.61 -9.70 -6.73
CA THR A 535 4.23 -10.95 -7.39
C THR A 535 3.46 -10.68 -8.68
N LEU A 536 4.00 -11.20 -9.78
CA LEU A 536 3.29 -11.27 -11.05
C LEU A 536 3.00 -12.74 -11.33
N GLY A 537 1.85 -13.05 -11.94
CA GLY A 537 1.60 -14.47 -12.18
C GLY A 537 0.48 -14.77 -13.13
N THR A 538 0.59 -16.00 -13.67
CA THR A 538 -0.50 -16.62 -14.42
C THR A 538 -0.87 -17.94 -13.76
N GLY A 539 -2.15 -18.14 -13.49
CA GLY A 539 -2.62 -19.20 -12.63
C GLY A 539 -2.42 -18.85 -11.14
N ILE A 540 -2.85 -19.70 -10.24
CA ILE A 540 -2.76 -19.51 -8.80
C ILE A 540 -2.28 -20.78 -8.10
N LEU A 541 -1.42 -20.57 -7.10
CA LEU A 541 -1.05 -21.56 -6.11
C LEU A 541 -1.29 -20.95 -4.73
N VAL A 542 -2.46 -21.20 -4.13
CA VAL A 542 -2.76 -20.82 -2.75
C VAL A 542 -3.14 -22.08 -1.98
N GLY A 543 -2.24 -22.54 -1.11
CA GLY A 543 -2.44 -23.78 -0.39
C GLY A 543 -2.63 -24.98 -1.32
N PHE A 544 -3.84 -25.54 -1.35
CA PHE A 544 -4.20 -26.69 -2.20
C PHE A 544 -4.92 -26.33 -3.52
N LEU A 545 -5.08 -25.05 -3.79
CA LEU A 545 -5.78 -24.58 -4.98
C LEU A 545 -4.80 -24.32 -6.10
N PHE A 546 -5.01 -25.03 -7.21
CA PHE A 546 -4.25 -24.88 -8.44
C PHE A 546 -5.17 -24.42 -9.56
N SER A 547 -4.88 -23.29 -10.19
CA SER A 547 -5.40 -22.97 -11.51
C SER A 547 -4.24 -22.99 -12.51
N ARG A 548 -4.34 -23.82 -13.53
CA ARG A 548 -3.37 -23.87 -14.63
C ARG A 548 -3.75 -23.00 -15.82
N ASN A 549 -4.90 -22.32 -15.74
CA ASN A 549 -5.35 -21.43 -16.78
C ASN A 549 -5.08 -19.99 -16.34
N GLY A 550 -4.54 -19.21 -17.24
CA GLY A 550 -4.28 -17.78 -17.05
C GLY A 550 -3.70 -17.20 -18.33
N GLY A 551 -4.04 -15.94 -18.61
CA GLY A 551 -3.44 -15.17 -19.70
C GLY A 551 -2.00 -14.79 -19.39
N PRO A 552 -1.28 -14.05 -20.26
CA PRO A 552 0.11 -13.67 -20.03
C PRO A 552 0.28 -12.84 -18.76
N ALA A 553 1.37 -13.06 -18.02
CA ALA A 553 1.76 -12.21 -16.91
C ALA A 553 2.18 -10.81 -17.38
N GLY A 554 2.09 -9.82 -16.49
CA GLY A 554 2.70 -8.50 -16.67
C GLY A 554 4.21 -8.51 -16.41
N ASN A 555 4.87 -7.37 -16.58
CA ASN A 555 6.27 -7.19 -16.28
C ASN A 555 6.47 -6.38 -14.99
N LEU A 556 7.57 -6.62 -14.28
CA LEU A 556 8.00 -5.84 -13.13
C LEU A 556 9.22 -4.99 -13.51
N THR A 557 9.12 -3.69 -13.28
CA THR A 557 10.24 -2.78 -13.41
C THR A 557 10.46 -2.05 -12.09
N VAL A 558 11.65 -2.19 -11.52
CA VAL A 558 12.09 -1.50 -10.30
C VAL A 558 13.24 -0.57 -10.65
N ARG A 559 13.09 0.72 -10.35
CA ARG A 559 14.15 1.72 -10.42
C ARG A 559 14.35 2.31 -9.05
N ALA A 560 15.49 2.00 -8.44
CA ALA A 560 15.84 2.52 -7.12
C ALA A 560 17.17 3.27 -7.20
N SER A 561 17.16 4.57 -6.90
CA SER A 561 18.36 5.41 -7.08
C SER A 561 19.46 5.19 -6.04
N GLU A 562 19.17 4.48 -4.93
CA GLU A 562 20.13 4.16 -3.86
C GLU A 562 20.33 2.65 -3.69
N SER A 563 19.26 1.91 -3.35
CA SER A 563 19.38 0.47 -3.11
C SER A 563 18.07 -0.32 -3.31
N VAL A 564 18.25 -1.63 -3.60
CA VAL A 564 17.23 -2.68 -3.50
C VAL A 564 17.73 -3.75 -2.56
N GLU A 565 17.00 -4.02 -1.47
CA GLU A 565 17.32 -5.03 -0.46
C GLU A 565 16.17 -6.02 -0.33
N ILE A 566 16.47 -7.32 -0.46
CA ILE A 566 15.51 -8.42 -0.39
C ILE A 566 16.03 -9.44 0.61
N THR A 567 15.38 -9.55 1.77
CA THR A 567 15.94 -10.30 2.90
C THR A 567 14.91 -11.21 3.55
N GLY A 568 15.30 -12.44 3.83
CA GLY A 568 14.60 -13.31 4.75
C GLY A 568 13.36 -14.01 4.18
N ILE A 569 12.69 -14.72 5.09
CA ILE A 569 11.46 -15.47 4.86
C ILE A 569 10.44 -15.11 5.93
N SER A 570 9.15 -15.29 5.64
CA SER A 570 8.10 -15.01 6.63
C SER A 570 8.20 -15.91 7.87
N PRO A 571 7.66 -15.48 9.01
CA PRO A 571 7.22 -16.38 10.06
C PRO A 571 6.30 -17.48 9.49
N VAL A 572 6.00 -18.51 10.25
CA VAL A 572 4.97 -19.48 9.85
C VAL A 572 3.61 -18.78 9.87
N LEU A 573 2.99 -18.64 8.70
CA LEU A 573 1.68 -18.04 8.55
C LEU A 573 0.60 -18.95 9.15
N THR A 574 -0.59 -18.43 9.42
CA THR A 574 -1.73 -19.25 9.90
C THR A 574 -2.14 -20.33 8.89
N SER A 575 -1.79 -20.16 7.61
CA SER A 575 -1.93 -21.22 6.58
C SER A 575 -0.94 -22.38 6.74
N GLY A 576 -0.02 -22.32 7.72
CA GLY A 576 1.05 -23.30 7.89
C GLY A 576 2.24 -23.14 6.93
N ASN A 577 2.17 -22.21 5.99
CA ASN A 577 3.19 -21.97 4.99
C ASN A 577 4.18 -20.88 5.43
N ARG A 578 5.32 -20.82 4.74
CA ARG A 578 6.26 -19.69 4.75
C ARG A 578 6.42 -19.18 3.33
N THR A 579 6.74 -17.90 3.20
CA THR A 579 7.00 -17.25 1.92
C THR A 579 8.36 -16.58 1.93
N ASP A 580 9.02 -16.56 0.77
CA ASP A 580 10.29 -15.87 0.60
C ASP A 580 10.05 -14.37 0.35
N SER A 581 10.94 -13.51 0.83
CA SER A 581 10.98 -12.12 0.38
C SER A 581 11.38 -12.08 -1.08
N ALA A 582 10.54 -11.51 -1.96
CA ALA A 582 10.75 -11.73 -3.38
C ALA A 582 10.34 -10.58 -4.32
N LEU A 583 11.10 -10.45 -5.42
CA LEU A 583 10.58 -9.96 -6.70
C LEU A 583 10.29 -11.20 -7.56
N SER A 584 9.03 -11.51 -7.82
CA SER A 584 8.64 -12.80 -8.37
C SER A 584 7.68 -12.69 -9.55
N SER A 585 7.97 -13.44 -10.61
CA SER A 585 7.02 -13.72 -11.70
C SER A 585 6.90 -15.22 -11.89
N ALA A 586 5.67 -15.75 -11.75
CA ALA A 586 5.45 -17.18 -11.87
C ALA A 586 4.39 -17.51 -12.92
N THR A 587 4.62 -18.55 -13.74
CA THR A 587 3.58 -19.09 -14.61
C THR A 587 3.28 -20.56 -14.27
N LEU A 588 1.99 -20.84 -14.01
CA LEU A 588 1.46 -22.19 -13.86
C LEU A 588 0.66 -22.61 -15.10
N SER A 589 0.38 -21.68 -16.02
CA SER A 589 -0.41 -21.87 -17.24
C SER A 589 0.47 -22.17 -18.45
N SER A 590 -0.16 -22.27 -19.62
CA SER A 590 0.55 -22.31 -20.92
C SER A 590 0.99 -20.92 -21.40
N SER A 591 0.58 -19.86 -20.73
CA SER A 591 0.95 -18.49 -21.07
C SER A 591 2.33 -18.14 -20.52
N ARG A 592 3.02 -17.19 -21.17
CA ARG A 592 4.37 -16.74 -20.75
C ARG A 592 4.33 -16.01 -19.42
N GLY A 593 5.34 -16.27 -18.58
CA GLY A 593 5.66 -15.46 -17.39
C GLY A 593 6.14 -14.05 -17.76
N GLY A 594 6.06 -13.13 -16.81
CA GLY A 594 6.51 -11.75 -16.99
C GLY A 594 8.00 -11.58 -16.73
N ASN A 595 8.59 -10.57 -17.34
CA ASN A 595 9.98 -10.22 -17.14
C ASN A 595 10.17 -9.36 -15.87
N ILE A 596 11.36 -9.43 -15.28
CA ILE A 596 11.76 -8.60 -14.14
C ILE A 596 12.97 -7.76 -14.55
N ARG A 597 12.87 -6.44 -14.37
CA ARG A 597 13.98 -5.50 -14.55
C ARG A 597 14.25 -4.75 -13.27
N VAL A 598 15.51 -4.71 -12.86
CA VAL A 598 15.97 -3.94 -11.70
C VAL A 598 17.11 -3.03 -12.10
N ASP A 599 16.94 -1.73 -11.91
CA ASP A 599 17.96 -0.71 -12.12
C ASP A 599 18.26 -0.03 -10.78
N THR A 600 19.48 -0.22 -10.21
CA THR A 600 19.87 0.32 -8.91
C THR A 600 21.39 0.35 -8.74
N PRO A 601 21.99 1.31 -8.01
CA PRO A 601 23.42 1.24 -7.69
C PRO A 601 23.77 0.01 -6.85
N ARG A 602 22.92 -0.36 -5.87
CA ARG A 602 23.19 -1.48 -4.96
C ARG A 602 22.03 -2.43 -4.87
N LEU A 603 22.27 -3.70 -5.20
CA LEU A 603 21.35 -4.80 -5.01
C LEU A 603 21.88 -5.79 -3.98
N VAL A 604 21.08 -6.10 -2.96
CA VAL A 604 21.35 -7.13 -1.95
C VAL A 604 20.20 -8.11 -1.88
N VAL A 605 20.51 -9.40 -2.06
CA VAL A 605 19.57 -10.51 -1.94
C VAL A 605 20.15 -11.50 -0.94
N ARG A 606 19.52 -11.65 0.24
CA ARG A 606 20.14 -12.45 1.31
C ARG A 606 19.14 -13.23 2.16
N ASP A 607 19.66 -14.23 2.90
CA ASP A 607 18.95 -14.98 3.94
C ASP A 607 17.64 -15.63 3.46
N GLY A 608 17.62 -16.11 2.20
CA GLY A 608 16.45 -16.71 1.55
C GLY A 608 15.69 -15.74 0.65
N GLY A 609 16.19 -14.52 0.46
CA GLY A 609 15.61 -13.55 -0.49
C GLY A 609 15.70 -14.04 -1.94
N LEU A 610 14.78 -13.58 -2.81
CA LEU A 610 14.60 -14.14 -4.14
C LEU A 610 14.30 -13.07 -5.20
N ILE A 611 14.97 -13.13 -6.36
CA ILE A 611 14.50 -12.52 -7.62
C ILE A 611 14.24 -13.66 -8.60
N SER A 612 12.98 -13.85 -9.03
CA SER A 612 12.64 -15.10 -9.74
C SER A 612 11.60 -14.93 -10.83
N THR A 613 11.88 -15.53 -12.01
CA THR A 613 10.92 -15.69 -13.11
C THR A 613 10.74 -17.18 -13.42
N ARG A 614 9.98 -17.88 -12.56
CA ARG A 614 9.81 -19.35 -12.68
C ARG A 614 8.62 -19.76 -13.53
N SER A 615 8.82 -20.83 -14.31
CA SER A 615 7.72 -21.55 -14.93
C SER A 615 7.50 -22.92 -14.26
N PHE A 616 6.24 -23.19 -13.89
CA PHE A 616 5.80 -24.49 -13.36
C PHE A 616 4.84 -25.21 -14.33
N GLY A 617 4.50 -24.61 -15.46
CA GLY A 617 3.58 -25.11 -16.47
C GLY A 617 4.24 -25.33 -17.83
N ALA A 618 3.46 -25.21 -18.90
CA ALA A 618 3.93 -25.27 -20.28
C ALA A 618 4.35 -23.89 -20.83
N GLY A 619 3.96 -22.79 -20.18
CA GLY A 619 4.35 -21.43 -20.55
C GLY A 619 5.82 -21.16 -20.25
N HIS A 620 6.50 -20.43 -21.13
CA HIS A 620 7.89 -20.05 -20.93
C HIS A 620 8.08 -19.13 -19.72
N GLY A 621 9.21 -19.25 -19.02
CA GLY A 621 9.63 -18.30 -17.98
C GLY A 621 9.86 -16.91 -18.59
N GLY A 622 9.84 -15.89 -17.75
CA GLY A 622 10.27 -14.54 -18.12
C GLY A 622 11.77 -14.36 -17.95
N ASP A 623 12.29 -13.26 -18.46
CA ASP A 623 13.70 -12.91 -18.36
C ASP A 623 13.95 -12.01 -17.13
N VAL A 624 15.15 -12.07 -16.56
CA VAL A 624 15.61 -11.16 -15.50
C VAL A 624 16.75 -10.31 -16.03
N THR A 625 16.61 -8.99 -15.94
CA THR A 625 17.67 -8.04 -16.29
C THR A 625 17.98 -7.18 -15.09
N ILE A 626 19.23 -7.16 -14.66
CA ILE A 626 19.66 -6.35 -13.51
C ILE A 626 20.83 -5.47 -13.95
N ASN A 627 20.68 -4.17 -13.72
CA ASN A 627 21.73 -3.18 -13.91
C ASN A 627 22.04 -2.57 -12.54
N ALA A 628 23.24 -2.82 -12.01
CA ALA A 628 23.64 -2.32 -10.70
C ALA A 628 25.16 -2.11 -10.64
N ASP A 629 25.64 -1.18 -9.81
CA ASP A 629 27.10 -1.09 -9.59
C ASP A 629 27.58 -2.29 -8.78
N ARG A 630 26.78 -2.74 -7.80
CA ARG A 630 27.11 -3.91 -6.97
C ARG A 630 25.89 -4.82 -6.83
N ILE A 631 26.09 -6.09 -7.12
CA ILE A 631 25.13 -7.17 -6.89
C ILE A 631 25.72 -8.11 -5.85
N GLU A 632 25.03 -8.32 -4.75
CA GLU A 632 25.39 -9.25 -3.69
C GLU A 632 24.24 -10.23 -3.45
N VAL A 633 24.51 -11.52 -3.59
CA VAL A 633 23.57 -12.62 -3.31
C VAL A 633 24.20 -13.51 -2.26
N SER A 634 23.60 -13.63 -1.07
CA SER A 634 24.24 -14.32 0.03
C SER A 634 23.27 -15.07 0.95
N GLY A 635 23.75 -16.18 1.50
CA GLY A 635 23.10 -16.89 2.58
C GLY A 635 21.93 -17.81 2.19
N ILE A 636 21.52 -18.55 3.18
CA ILE A 636 20.36 -19.46 3.17
C ILE A 636 19.50 -19.03 4.36
N SER A 637 18.20 -19.11 4.23
CA SER A 637 17.28 -18.79 5.34
C SER A 637 17.61 -19.55 6.62
N ASN A 638 17.31 -18.98 7.79
CA ASN A 638 17.61 -19.56 9.11
C ASN A 638 17.10 -20.99 9.32
N ASN A 639 16.06 -21.40 8.60
CA ASN A 639 15.53 -22.76 8.64
C ASN A 639 16.18 -23.72 7.60
N GLY A 640 17.12 -23.25 6.79
CA GLY A 640 17.82 -24.03 5.78
C GLY A 640 17.00 -24.39 4.53
N LEU A 641 15.77 -23.93 4.39
CA LEU A 641 14.86 -24.33 3.31
C LEU A 641 14.95 -23.44 2.06
N SER A 642 15.18 -22.15 2.25
CA SER A 642 15.21 -21.17 1.15
C SER A 642 16.62 -20.66 0.93
N VAL A 643 17.10 -20.80 -0.30
CA VAL A 643 18.41 -20.33 -0.76
C VAL A 643 18.24 -18.96 -1.41
N SER A 644 19.05 -18.00 -1.02
CA SER A 644 19.09 -16.69 -1.69
C SER A 644 19.45 -16.86 -3.14
N SER A 645 18.62 -16.31 -4.07
CA SER A 645 18.88 -16.54 -5.49
C SER A 645 18.36 -15.46 -6.43
N ILE A 646 19.05 -15.35 -7.59
CA ILE A 646 18.56 -14.73 -8.81
C ILE A 646 18.29 -15.87 -9.80
N ASP A 647 17.03 -16.03 -10.23
CA ASP A 647 16.53 -17.29 -10.79
C ASP A 647 15.55 -17.05 -11.96
N ALA A 648 15.82 -17.69 -13.11
CA ALA A 648 14.90 -17.74 -14.23
C ALA A 648 14.61 -19.18 -14.69
N SER A 649 14.35 -20.08 -13.75
CA SER A 649 14.29 -21.55 -13.94
C SER A 649 12.91 -22.08 -14.33
N VAL A 650 12.89 -23.34 -14.76
CA VAL A 650 11.68 -24.13 -15.01
C VAL A 650 11.62 -25.31 -14.04
N GLY A 651 10.43 -25.50 -13.43
CA GLY A 651 10.16 -26.57 -12.47
C GLY A 651 10.43 -26.18 -11.03
N SER A 652 10.04 -27.06 -10.08
CA SER A 652 10.18 -26.85 -8.63
C SER A 652 11.19 -27.80 -8.03
N ARG A 653 11.84 -27.37 -6.96
CA ARG A 653 12.61 -28.25 -6.07
C ARG A 653 11.70 -29.14 -5.22
N PHE A 654 10.45 -28.73 -4.98
CA PHE A 654 9.46 -29.50 -4.24
C PHE A 654 8.59 -30.32 -5.19
N PRO A 655 8.14 -31.53 -4.80
CA PRO A 655 7.21 -32.31 -5.59
C PRO A 655 5.84 -31.64 -5.60
N ILE A 656 5.67 -30.61 -6.42
CA ILE A 656 4.36 -30.24 -6.90
C ILE A 656 3.99 -31.37 -7.87
N ASN A 657 2.84 -32.01 -7.70
CA ASN A 657 2.31 -33.04 -8.62
C ASN A 657 2.08 -32.44 -10.03
N SER A 658 3.15 -31.98 -10.66
CA SER A 658 3.18 -31.43 -11.99
C SER A 658 3.92 -32.41 -12.89
N PRO A 659 3.37 -32.82 -14.04
CA PRO A 659 4.16 -33.50 -15.06
C PRO A 659 5.38 -32.63 -15.38
N ASN A 660 6.49 -33.26 -15.74
CA ASN A 660 7.72 -32.57 -16.13
C ASN A 660 7.42 -31.39 -17.06
N PRO A 661 7.71 -30.15 -16.66
CA PRO A 661 7.36 -29.00 -17.47
C PRO A 661 8.10 -29.02 -18.80
N THR A 662 7.40 -28.74 -19.89
CA THR A 662 7.97 -28.66 -21.25
C THR A 662 8.44 -27.26 -21.62
N ALA A 663 8.23 -26.31 -20.74
CA ALA A 663 8.57 -24.90 -20.91
C ALA A 663 10.09 -24.68 -21.00
N ASN A 664 10.49 -23.61 -21.68
CA ASN A 664 11.87 -23.11 -21.62
C ASN A 664 12.05 -22.15 -20.45
N ALA A 665 13.21 -22.16 -19.85
CA ALA A 665 13.64 -21.19 -18.87
C ALA A 665 13.85 -19.80 -19.52
N GLY A 666 13.81 -18.75 -18.72
CA GLY A 666 14.15 -17.39 -19.15
C GLY A 666 15.65 -17.13 -19.12
N GLU A 667 16.05 -15.94 -19.55
CA GLU A 667 17.44 -15.50 -19.55
C GLU A 667 17.75 -14.63 -18.31
N LEU A 668 18.99 -14.73 -17.82
CA LEU A 668 19.54 -13.83 -16.81
C LEU A 668 20.59 -12.92 -17.46
N ASN A 669 20.38 -11.60 -17.37
CA ASN A 669 21.30 -10.60 -17.87
C ASN A 669 21.72 -9.68 -16.69
N LEU A 670 22.96 -9.82 -16.23
CA LEU A 670 23.51 -9.09 -15.08
C LEU A 670 24.61 -8.15 -15.56
N ASN A 671 24.38 -6.86 -15.46
CA ASN A 671 25.35 -5.81 -15.78
C ASN A 671 25.74 -5.12 -14.46
N THR A 672 27.02 -5.26 -14.06
CA THR A 672 27.46 -4.76 -12.75
C THR A 672 28.96 -4.47 -12.75
N ARG A 673 29.44 -3.67 -11.83
CA ARG A 673 30.88 -3.61 -11.57
C ARG A 673 31.33 -4.77 -10.70
N GLN A 674 30.51 -5.20 -9.74
CA GLN A 674 30.86 -6.27 -8.83
C GLN A 674 29.69 -7.24 -8.62
N LEU A 675 29.89 -8.52 -8.97
CA LEU A 675 28.97 -9.62 -8.63
C LEU A 675 29.60 -10.45 -7.51
N ILE A 676 28.92 -10.52 -6.37
CA ILE A 676 29.32 -11.34 -5.22
C ILE A 676 28.20 -12.38 -4.97
N VAL A 677 28.56 -13.66 -5.01
CA VAL A 677 27.66 -14.76 -4.67
C VAL A 677 28.32 -15.59 -3.60
N ARG A 678 27.73 -15.70 -2.41
CA ARG A 678 28.40 -16.36 -1.28
C ARG A 678 27.44 -17.09 -0.35
N ASP A 679 27.99 -17.92 0.53
CA ASP A 679 27.28 -18.59 1.62
C ASP A 679 26.10 -19.44 1.13
N GLY A 680 26.35 -20.25 0.08
CA GLY A 680 25.38 -21.16 -0.51
C GLY A 680 24.37 -20.54 -1.45
N ALA A 681 24.44 -19.24 -1.71
CA ALA A 681 23.55 -18.53 -2.63
C ALA A 681 23.76 -18.92 -4.10
N THR A 682 22.77 -18.65 -4.96
CA THR A 682 22.82 -19.11 -6.37
C THR A 682 22.33 -18.05 -7.36
N VAL A 683 22.95 -18.05 -8.56
CA VAL A 683 22.46 -17.39 -9.77
C VAL A 683 22.12 -18.52 -10.76
N THR A 684 20.85 -18.68 -11.18
CA THR A 684 20.43 -19.93 -11.82
C THR A 684 19.40 -19.81 -12.93
N VAL A 685 19.52 -20.66 -13.97
CA VAL A 685 18.55 -20.83 -15.06
C VAL A 685 18.20 -22.30 -15.31
N GLN A 686 18.06 -23.09 -14.28
CA GLN A 686 17.83 -24.53 -14.35
C GLN A 686 16.57 -24.92 -15.14
N ALA A 687 16.63 -26.01 -15.89
CA ALA A 687 15.47 -26.68 -16.46
C ALA A 687 15.30 -28.09 -15.87
N ARG A 688 14.23 -28.28 -15.07
CA ARG A 688 13.93 -29.57 -14.43
C ARG A 688 12.98 -30.46 -15.23
N GLY A 689 12.64 -30.07 -16.45
CA GLY A 689 11.80 -30.79 -17.39
C GLY A 689 12.51 -31.09 -18.68
N THR A 690 11.75 -31.14 -19.79
CA THR A 690 12.27 -31.39 -21.15
C THR A 690 12.55 -30.11 -21.93
N GLY A 691 12.16 -28.93 -21.40
CA GLY A 691 12.47 -27.65 -22.01
C GLY A 691 13.94 -27.25 -21.86
N ARG A 692 14.34 -26.21 -22.58
CA ARG A 692 15.71 -25.71 -22.56
C ARG A 692 15.98 -24.95 -21.25
N ALA A 693 17.16 -25.12 -20.68
CA ALA A 693 17.69 -24.17 -19.73
C ALA A 693 17.96 -22.80 -20.41
N GLY A 694 17.89 -21.72 -19.65
CA GLY A 694 18.13 -20.36 -20.16
C GLY A 694 19.61 -20.04 -20.32
N ASN A 695 19.91 -18.81 -20.73
CA ASN A 695 21.28 -18.31 -20.76
C ASN A 695 21.54 -17.42 -19.53
N ILE A 696 22.78 -17.44 -19.04
CA ILE A 696 23.29 -16.49 -18.04
C ILE A 696 24.35 -15.64 -18.72
N ASN A 697 24.11 -14.33 -18.77
CA ASN A 697 25.04 -13.37 -19.30
C ASN A 697 25.44 -12.41 -18.16
N VAL A 698 26.72 -12.37 -17.81
CA VAL A 698 27.26 -11.46 -16.80
C VAL A 698 28.34 -10.60 -17.40
N VAL A 699 28.19 -9.30 -17.28
CA VAL A 699 29.21 -8.31 -17.58
C VAL A 699 29.59 -7.59 -16.30
N ALA A 700 30.84 -7.73 -15.86
CA ALA A 700 31.32 -7.18 -14.59
C ALA A 700 32.77 -6.74 -14.64
N ASP A 701 33.27 -5.98 -13.65
CA ASP A 701 34.70 -5.81 -13.39
C ASP A 701 35.21 -7.00 -12.58
N ALA A 702 34.46 -7.44 -11.57
CA ALA A 702 34.82 -8.57 -10.73
C ALA A 702 33.63 -9.51 -10.47
N ILE A 703 33.87 -10.82 -10.57
CA ILE A 703 32.94 -11.89 -10.20
C ILE A 703 33.58 -12.70 -9.07
N SER A 704 32.92 -12.79 -7.92
CA SER A 704 33.39 -13.56 -6.77
C SER A 704 32.32 -14.56 -6.33
N LEU A 705 32.68 -15.83 -6.37
CA LEU A 705 31.89 -16.91 -5.81
C LEU A 705 32.59 -17.47 -4.57
N ASP A 706 31.85 -17.63 -3.46
CA ASP A 706 32.46 -18.07 -2.22
C ASP A 706 31.52 -18.97 -1.39
N THR A 707 32.09 -19.85 -0.62
CA THR A 707 31.41 -20.72 0.36
C THR A 707 30.19 -21.43 -0.24
N LYS A 708 30.43 -22.44 -1.11
CA LYS A 708 29.43 -23.31 -1.73
C LYS A 708 28.38 -22.58 -2.58
N SER A 709 28.69 -21.40 -3.07
CA SER A 709 27.82 -20.65 -3.96
C SER A 709 27.91 -21.15 -5.41
N SER A 710 26.94 -20.79 -6.25
CA SER A 710 26.95 -21.25 -7.63
C SER A 710 26.38 -20.25 -8.66
N ILE A 711 26.94 -20.32 -9.88
CA ILE A 711 26.27 -19.90 -11.11
C ILE A 711 25.86 -21.17 -11.84
N ASP A 712 24.57 -21.42 -12.03
CA ASP A 712 24.03 -22.76 -12.31
C ASP A 712 23.03 -22.74 -13.49
N GLY A 713 23.38 -23.43 -14.54
CA GLY A 713 22.55 -23.66 -15.73
C GLY A 713 22.23 -25.14 -15.95
N THR A 714 22.08 -25.95 -14.92
CA THR A 714 21.85 -27.39 -15.03
C THR A 714 20.51 -27.73 -15.67
N THR A 715 20.47 -28.88 -16.36
CA THR A 715 19.24 -29.40 -16.96
C THR A 715 19.06 -30.88 -16.65
N VAL A 716 17.81 -31.34 -16.59
CA VAL A 716 17.52 -32.78 -16.39
C VAL A 716 17.47 -33.50 -17.73
N SER A 717 16.72 -33.00 -18.72
CA SER A 717 16.49 -33.69 -20.00
C SER A 717 16.40 -32.73 -21.20
N GLY A 718 16.40 -31.42 -20.95
CA GLY A 718 16.37 -30.41 -22.02
C GLY A 718 17.78 -30.00 -22.47
N THR A 719 17.87 -29.09 -23.43
CA THR A 719 19.15 -28.55 -23.88
C THR A 719 19.80 -27.74 -22.78
N GLY A 720 21.11 -27.94 -22.56
CA GLY A 720 21.91 -27.26 -21.55
C GLY A 720 21.96 -25.73 -21.73
N ALA A 721 22.26 -25.02 -20.68
CA ALA A 721 22.40 -23.57 -20.65
C ALA A 721 23.69 -23.09 -21.36
N ASN A 722 23.72 -21.81 -21.75
CA ASN A 722 24.96 -21.12 -22.02
C ASN A 722 25.25 -20.12 -20.89
N ILE A 723 26.42 -20.21 -20.29
CA ILE A 723 26.92 -19.26 -19.29
C ILE A 723 28.02 -18.44 -19.92
N ASN A 724 27.81 -17.14 -20.04
CA ASN A 724 28.76 -16.19 -20.62
C ASN A 724 29.19 -15.22 -19.52
N LEU A 725 30.40 -15.29 -19.06
CA LEU A 725 30.97 -14.42 -18.05
C LEU A 725 32.08 -13.56 -18.66
N GLN A 726 31.89 -12.25 -18.61
CA GLN A 726 32.84 -11.25 -19.03
C GLN A 726 33.24 -10.40 -17.84
N ALA A 727 34.52 -10.47 -17.40
CA ALA A 727 34.99 -9.71 -16.25
C ALA A 727 36.50 -9.41 -16.38
N GLN A 728 37.03 -8.51 -15.51
CA GLN A 728 38.48 -8.39 -15.33
C GLN A 728 39.02 -9.51 -14.45
N SER A 729 38.25 -9.89 -13.41
CA SER A 729 38.65 -10.97 -12.51
C SER A 729 37.47 -11.88 -12.17
N ILE A 730 37.73 -13.20 -12.13
CA ILE A 730 36.79 -14.22 -11.70
C ILE A 730 37.44 -15.05 -10.59
N SER A 731 36.82 -15.19 -9.44
CA SER A 731 37.33 -15.95 -8.30
C SER A 731 36.30 -16.93 -7.79
N LEU A 732 36.73 -18.19 -7.55
CA LEU A 732 35.93 -19.25 -6.95
C LEU A 732 36.63 -19.75 -5.70
N ARG A 733 35.92 -19.78 -4.57
CA ARG A 733 36.47 -20.17 -3.27
C ARG A 733 35.55 -21.15 -2.55
N ARG A 734 36.11 -21.96 -1.70
CA ARG A 734 35.43 -22.83 -0.70
C ARG A 734 34.23 -23.63 -1.26
N GLY A 735 34.49 -24.42 -2.32
CA GLY A 735 33.49 -25.32 -2.90
C GLY A 735 32.42 -24.63 -3.77
N SER A 736 32.75 -23.44 -4.27
CA SER A 736 31.86 -22.73 -5.21
C SER A 736 31.97 -23.27 -6.63
N ARG A 737 30.93 -23.07 -7.45
CA ARG A 737 30.90 -23.69 -8.78
C ARG A 737 30.24 -22.84 -9.85
N ILE A 738 30.68 -23.04 -11.09
CA ILE A 738 30.02 -22.58 -12.30
C ILE A 738 29.69 -23.84 -13.10
N THR A 739 28.39 -24.14 -13.33
CA THR A 739 28.00 -25.42 -13.91
C THR A 739 26.88 -25.31 -14.93
N THR A 740 27.03 -26.09 -16.04
CA THR A 740 25.98 -26.37 -17.02
C THR A 740 25.76 -27.87 -17.17
N ASP A 741 25.92 -28.63 -16.10
CA ASP A 741 25.79 -30.08 -16.10
C ASP A 741 24.40 -30.53 -16.54
N ALA A 742 24.33 -31.63 -17.28
CA ALA A 742 23.11 -32.21 -17.83
C ALA A 742 22.87 -33.64 -17.38
N GLY A 743 21.61 -34.03 -17.16
CA GLY A 743 21.23 -35.41 -16.86
C GLY A 743 21.23 -36.28 -18.11
N ASN A 744 20.17 -36.17 -18.92
CA ASN A 744 19.92 -37.04 -20.07
C ASN A 744 20.11 -36.33 -21.41
N SER A 745 20.73 -35.18 -21.43
CA SER A 745 21.07 -34.37 -22.62
C SER A 745 22.53 -33.94 -22.57
N ASP A 746 23.04 -33.37 -23.64
CA ASP A 746 24.40 -32.86 -23.67
C ASP A 746 24.60 -31.74 -22.67
N GLY A 747 25.79 -31.67 -22.07
CA GLY A 747 26.19 -30.55 -21.22
C GLY A 747 26.10 -29.22 -21.97
N GLY A 748 25.90 -28.13 -21.23
CA GLY A 748 25.80 -26.79 -21.83
C GLY A 748 27.17 -26.18 -22.20
N ASN A 749 27.17 -24.88 -22.50
CA ASN A 749 28.41 -24.19 -22.83
C ASN A 749 28.75 -23.17 -21.74
N ILE A 750 30.04 -23.06 -21.41
CA ILE A 750 30.58 -22.05 -20.50
C ILE A 750 31.65 -21.26 -21.25
N ASN A 751 31.46 -19.94 -21.36
CA ASN A 751 32.42 -19.04 -21.98
C ASN A 751 32.90 -18.06 -20.91
N LEU A 752 34.19 -18.14 -20.57
CA LEU A 752 34.84 -17.26 -19.61
C LEU A 752 35.77 -16.31 -20.37
N ASN A 753 35.54 -15.02 -20.29
CA ASN A 753 36.38 -13.97 -20.85
C ASN A 753 36.82 -13.05 -19.71
N SER A 754 38.08 -13.19 -19.27
CA SER A 754 38.62 -12.49 -18.12
C SER A 754 40.14 -12.29 -18.24
N GLN A 755 40.68 -11.36 -17.41
CA GLN A 755 42.15 -11.21 -17.31
C GLN A 755 42.71 -12.27 -16.35
N ILE A 756 41.96 -12.56 -15.26
CA ILE A 756 42.39 -13.47 -14.20
C ILE A 756 41.22 -14.40 -13.81
N LEU A 757 41.53 -15.70 -13.69
CA LEU A 757 40.65 -16.73 -13.14
C LEU A 757 41.37 -17.43 -11.99
N VAL A 758 40.80 -17.40 -10.77
CA VAL A 758 41.47 -17.90 -9.56
C VAL A 758 40.58 -18.87 -8.80
N ALA A 759 41.17 -20.00 -8.40
CA ALA A 759 40.66 -20.86 -7.32
C ALA A 759 41.82 -21.28 -6.41
N LEU A 760 41.55 -21.93 -5.28
CA LEU A 760 42.55 -22.66 -4.52
C LEU A 760 42.49 -24.15 -4.83
N PRO A 761 43.67 -24.82 -5.00
CA PRO A 761 43.70 -26.18 -5.52
C PRO A 761 42.95 -27.23 -4.70
N GLN A 762 42.75 -27.04 -3.40
CA GLN A 762 42.15 -28.03 -2.49
C GLN A 762 40.78 -27.59 -1.96
N GLU A 763 40.13 -26.61 -2.59
CA GLU A 763 38.85 -26.12 -2.13
C GLU A 763 37.65 -26.69 -2.89
N ASN A 764 37.86 -27.61 -3.83
CA ASN A 764 36.79 -28.22 -4.65
C ASN A 764 35.89 -27.17 -5.30
N SER A 765 36.48 -26.16 -5.93
CA SER A 765 35.76 -25.09 -6.61
C SER A 765 35.79 -25.35 -8.13
N ASP A 766 34.66 -25.83 -8.69
CA ASP A 766 34.61 -26.43 -10.01
C ASP A 766 33.95 -25.55 -11.08
N ILE A 767 34.41 -25.74 -12.33
CA ILE A 767 33.77 -25.22 -13.54
C ILE A 767 33.42 -26.41 -14.43
N THR A 768 32.09 -26.73 -14.57
CA THR A 768 31.69 -27.97 -15.19
C THR A 768 30.62 -27.83 -16.28
N ALA A 769 30.80 -28.58 -17.36
CA ALA A 769 29.79 -28.77 -18.41
C ALA A 769 29.62 -30.28 -18.67
N ASN A 770 29.39 -31.05 -17.63
CA ASN A 770 29.32 -32.51 -17.66
C ASN A 770 27.96 -33.02 -18.12
N ALA A 771 27.90 -34.25 -18.62
CA ALA A 771 26.66 -34.98 -18.88
C ALA A 771 26.68 -36.35 -18.23
N ARG A 772 25.49 -36.83 -17.80
CA ARG A 772 25.38 -38.17 -17.23
C ARG A 772 25.30 -39.25 -18.30
N THR A 773 24.36 -39.11 -19.24
CA THR A 773 24.13 -40.14 -20.25
C THR A 773 24.42 -39.72 -21.69
N ALA A 774 24.56 -38.43 -21.97
CA ALA A 774 24.82 -37.84 -23.27
C ALA A 774 26.22 -37.20 -23.35
N GLY A 775 26.51 -36.39 -24.34
CA GLY A 775 27.82 -35.77 -24.53
C GLY A 775 28.13 -34.68 -23.49
N GLY A 776 29.38 -34.58 -23.07
CA GLY A 776 29.89 -33.41 -22.32
C GLY A 776 29.76 -32.14 -23.18
N GLY A 777 29.62 -31.00 -22.53
CA GLY A 777 29.48 -29.69 -23.18
C GLY A 777 30.82 -29.06 -23.57
N ARG A 778 30.84 -27.72 -23.59
CA ARG A 778 32.07 -26.97 -23.89
C ARG A 778 32.40 -25.97 -22.79
N VAL A 779 33.68 -25.92 -22.43
CA VAL A 779 34.21 -24.87 -21.55
C VAL A 779 35.30 -24.12 -22.28
N ASN A 780 35.03 -22.89 -22.67
CA ASN A 780 35.98 -22.01 -23.35
C ASN A 780 36.55 -21.04 -22.32
N VAL A 781 37.83 -21.15 -22.05
CA VAL A 781 38.56 -20.30 -21.09
C VAL A 781 39.45 -19.34 -21.87
N ASN A 782 38.96 -18.13 -22.14
CA ASN A 782 39.71 -17.05 -22.76
C ASN A 782 40.24 -16.13 -21.67
N VAL A 783 41.22 -16.64 -20.92
CA VAL A 783 41.80 -16.01 -19.73
C VAL A 783 43.32 -16.12 -19.77
N PRO A 784 44.09 -15.02 -19.84
CA PRO A 784 45.54 -15.06 -19.83
C PRO A 784 46.18 -15.67 -18.60
N SER A 785 45.56 -15.49 -17.43
CA SER A 785 46.09 -15.98 -16.17
C SER A 785 45.10 -16.84 -15.42
N VAL A 786 45.32 -18.15 -15.36
CA VAL A 786 44.50 -19.13 -14.65
C VAL A 786 45.28 -19.73 -13.50
N PHE A 787 44.77 -19.68 -12.27
CA PHE A 787 45.41 -20.16 -11.07
C PHE A 787 44.52 -21.16 -10.30
N GLY A 788 45.11 -22.24 -9.82
CA GLY A 788 44.51 -23.19 -8.89
C GLY A 788 43.52 -24.17 -9.49
N PHE A 789 43.28 -24.15 -10.80
CA PHE A 789 42.43 -25.09 -11.51
C PHE A 789 43.22 -26.20 -12.18
N THR A 790 42.62 -27.39 -12.24
CA THR A 790 43.13 -28.53 -13.03
C THR A 790 42.15 -28.86 -14.16
N ALA A 791 42.57 -28.88 -15.38
CA ALA A 791 41.78 -29.41 -16.48
C ALA A 791 41.66 -30.94 -16.33
N ALA A 792 40.44 -31.46 -16.27
CA ALA A 792 40.20 -32.88 -15.97
C ALA A 792 39.37 -33.56 -17.06
N GLY A 793 39.95 -34.53 -17.74
CA GLY A 793 39.21 -35.42 -18.63
C GLY A 793 38.59 -36.63 -17.88
N ARG A 794 37.67 -37.34 -18.55
CA ARG A 794 36.92 -38.44 -17.98
C ARG A 794 37.80 -39.48 -17.26
N GLU A 795 38.80 -39.99 -17.99
CA GLU A 795 39.67 -41.07 -17.51
C GLU A 795 40.53 -40.61 -16.31
N GLN A 796 40.96 -39.36 -16.31
CA GLN A 796 41.72 -38.81 -15.19
C GLN A 796 40.82 -38.71 -13.93
N VAL A 797 39.59 -38.22 -14.04
CA VAL A 797 38.65 -38.13 -12.95
C VAL A 797 38.27 -39.52 -12.42
N ARG A 798 37.96 -40.45 -13.34
CA ARG A 798 37.63 -41.83 -13.01
C ARG A 798 38.78 -42.53 -12.24
N SER A 799 39.98 -42.39 -12.74
CA SER A 799 41.19 -42.99 -12.09
C SER A 799 41.45 -42.34 -10.71
N ARG A 800 41.33 -41.04 -10.58
CA ARG A 800 41.49 -40.32 -9.29
C ARG A 800 40.44 -40.75 -8.24
N LEU A 801 39.25 -41.13 -8.68
CA LEU A 801 38.19 -41.65 -7.84
C LEU A 801 38.30 -43.14 -7.59
N ASN A 802 39.22 -43.83 -8.24
CA ASN A 802 39.42 -45.29 -8.20
C ASN A 802 38.11 -46.05 -8.51
N LEU A 803 37.36 -45.67 -9.54
CA LEU A 803 36.10 -46.27 -9.94
C LEU A 803 36.26 -47.06 -11.25
N SER A 804 35.51 -48.19 -11.37
CA SER A 804 35.31 -48.84 -12.65
C SER A 804 34.43 -47.99 -13.60
N ASP A 805 34.44 -48.25 -14.90
CA ASP A 805 33.56 -47.59 -15.88
C ASP A 805 32.08 -47.66 -15.50
N ALA A 806 31.62 -48.83 -15.05
CA ALA A 806 30.25 -49.06 -14.62
C ALA A 806 29.88 -48.21 -13.38
N GLN A 807 30.77 -48.14 -12.41
CA GLN A 807 30.58 -47.34 -11.21
C GLN A 807 30.57 -45.84 -11.52
N PHE A 808 31.47 -45.39 -12.42
CA PHE A 808 31.55 -44.01 -12.86
C PHE A 808 30.30 -43.58 -13.60
N ALA A 809 29.79 -44.40 -14.52
CA ALA A 809 28.54 -44.13 -15.26
C ALA A 809 27.29 -44.16 -14.37
N ALA A 810 27.34 -44.87 -13.24
CA ALA A 810 26.22 -44.96 -12.27
C ALA A 810 26.16 -43.77 -11.30
N LEU A 811 27.15 -42.89 -11.26
CA LEU A 811 27.14 -41.74 -10.34
C LEU A 811 25.92 -40.86 -10.55
N GLN A 812 25.29 -40.45 -9.47
CA GLN A 812 24.14 -39.55 -9.50
C GLN A 812 24.51 -38.08 -9.28
N VAL A 813 25.81 -37.82 -9.12
CA VAL A 813 26.39 -36.48 -8.92
C VAL A 813 27.45 -36.19 -9.95
N SER A 814 27.82 -34.93 -10.13
CA SER A 814 28.94 -34.52 -10.96
C SER A 814 30.23 -35.18 -10.45
N PRO A 815 30.98 -35.96 -11.27
CA PRO A 815 32.13 -36.70 -10.78
C PRO A 815 33.25 -35.85 -10.16
N THR A 816 33.50 -34.65 -10.69
CA THR A 816 34.48 -33.70 -10.15
C THR A 816 34.16 -33.24 -8.74
N SER A 817 32.86 -33.14 -8.39
CA SER A 817 32.42 -32.74 -7.03
C SER A 817 32.86 -33.70 -5.93
N LEU A 818 33.30 -34.92 -6.29
CA LEU A 818 33.84 -35.91 -5.37
C LEU A 818 35.35 -35.80 -5.16
N LEU A 819 36.02 -34.95 -5.96
CA LEU A 819 37.45 -34.65 -5.82
C LEU A 819 37.63 -33.46 -4.82
N LYS A 820 38.82 -33.38 -4.24
CA LYS A 820 39.19 -32.26 -3.40
C LYS A 820 39.77 -31.08 -4.21
N SER A 821 40.22 -31.37 -5.43
CA SER A 821 40.81 -30.35 -6.36
C SER A 821 39.76 -29.47 -6.94
N SER A 822 40.13 -28.25 -7.33
CA SER A 822 39.31 -27.36 -8.13
C SER A 822 39.50 -27.68 -9.60
N ASP A 823 38.45 -28.17 -10.27
CA ASP A 823 38.57 -28.79 -11.60
C ASP A 823 37.78 -28.01 -12.67
N ILE A 824 38.32 -27.99 -13.90
CA ILE A 824 37.57 -27.54 -15.09
C ILE A 824 37.32 -28.77 -15.94
N ALA A 825 36.04 -29.14 -16.17
CA ALA A 825 35.67 -30.38 -16.83
C ALA A 825 34.47 -30.24 -17.77
N ALA A 826 34.49 -30.97 -18.86
CA ALA A 826 33.40 -31.11 -19.81
C ALA A 826 33.29 -32.60 -20.23
N ILE A 827 32.86 -33.46 -19.28
CA ILE A 827 32.95 -34.92 -19.45
C ILE A 827 31.57 -35.57 -19.54
N SER A 828 31.46 -36.62 -20.32
CA SER A 828 30.37 -37.59 -20.22
C SER A 828 30.69 -38.65 -19.15
N GLN A 829 29.72 -38.99 -18.28
CA GLN A 829 29.89 -40.13 -17.42
C GLN A 829 29.85 -41.45 -18.23
N SER A 830 29.19 -41.45 -19.38
CA SER A 830 29.20 -42.58 -20.33
C SER A 830 30.54 -42.71 -21.02
N ALA A 831 30.96 -43.97 -21.25
CA ALA A 831 32.20 -44.24 -21.98
C ALA A 831 32.10 -43.89 -23.48
N GLY A 832 33.23 -43.54 -24.07
CA GLY A 832 33.37 -43.27 -25.51
C GLY A 832 33.94 -41.86 -25.80
N PRO A 833 34.96 -41.80 -26.65
CA PRO A 833 35.65 -40.52 -26.92
C PRO A 833 34.74 -39.50 -27.65
N ALA A 834 33.79 -39.94 -28.42
CA ALA A 834 32.84 -39.07 -29.12
C ALA A 834 31.84 -38.39 -28.21
N LEU A 835 31.64 -38.88 -26.99
CA LEU A 835 30.77 -38.30 -25.99
C LEU A 835 31.50 -37.30 -25.06
N GLN A 836 32.83 -37.21 -25.13
CA GLN A 836 33.56 -36.26 -24.30
C GLN A 836 33.46 -34.85 -24.87
N GLY A 837 33.16 -33.93 -23.96
CA GLY A 837 33.12 -32.51 -24.31
C GLY A 837 34.51 -31.92 -24.44
N THR A 838 34.59 -30.61 -24.63
CA THR A 838 35.86 -29.92 -24.86
C THR A 838 36.12 -28.85 -23.81
N VAL A 839 37.33 -28.79 -23.31
CA VAL A 839 37.87 -27.66 -22.53
C VAL A 839 38.97 -27.00 -23.34
N THR A 840 38.78 -25.72 -23.68
CA THR A 840 39.73 -24.97 -24.51
C THR A 840 40.29 -23.79 -23.73
N PHE A 841 41.62 -23.59 -23.79
CA PHE A 841 42.30 -22.44 -23.26
C PHE A 841 42.88 -21.61 -24.41
N SER A 842 42.50 -20.34 -24.49
CA SER A 842 42.96 -19.44 -25.59
C SER A 842 44.28 -18.73 -25.27
N SER A 843 44.90 -18.97 -24.10
CA SER A 843 46.16 -18.35 -23.72
C SER A 843 47.39 -19.20 -24.11
N SER A 844 48.27 -18.65 -24.92
CA SER A 844 49.60 -19.20 -25.16
C SER A 844 50.49 -18.95 -23.93
N GLY A 845 50.68 -19.91 -23.06
CA GLY A 845 51.84 -19.88 -22.21
C GLY A 845 51.75 -20.10 -20.71
N VAL A 846 50.57 -20.24 -20.09
CA VAL A 846 50.48 -20.57 -18.68
C VAL A 846 49.93 -21.99 -18.49
N ASN A 847 50.76 -22.88 -17.98
CA ASN A 847 50.36 -24.21 -17.60
C ASN A 847 49.40 -24.10 -16.36
N PRO A 848 48.15 -24.51 -16.46
CA PRO A 848 47.21 -24.46 -15.32
C PRO A 848 47.65 -25.33 -14.14
N ALA A 849 48.57 -26.29 -14.37
CA ALA A 849 49.15 -27.12 -13.34
C ALA A 849 50.28 -26.46 -12.52
N GLN A 850 50.73 -25.25 -12.90
CA GLN A 850 51.63 -24.50 -12.07
C GLN A 850 50.79 -23.75 -11.03
N GLY A 851 50.43 -24.47 -9.97
CA GLY A 851 49.73 -23.94 -8.82
C GLY A 851 50.47 -22.75 -8.19
N LEU A 852 49.71 -21.95 -7.45
CA LEU A 852 50.32 -20.97 -6.56
C LEU A 852 51.44 -21.65 -5.75
N VAL A 853 52.66 -21.16 -5.85
CA VAL A 853 53.74 -21.57 -4.96
C VAL A 853 53.21 -21.42 -3.54
N GLU A 854 53.28 -22.44 -2.71
CA GLU A 854 52.99 -22.34 -1.30
C GLU A 854 53.74 -21.14 -0.75
N LEU A 855 53.02 -20.16 -0.27
CA LEU A 855 53.64 -19.07 0.48
C LEU A 855 54.43 -19.68 1.62
N PRO A 856 55.70 -19.27 1.84
CA PRO A 856 56.48 -19.79 2.93
C PRO A 856 55.70 -19.74 4.22
N GLN A 857 55.56 -20.85 4.93
CA GLN A 857 54.82 -20.93 6.20
C GLN A 857 55.44 -20.07 7.32
N ASN A 858 56.50 -19.38 7.06
CA ASN A 858 57.05 -18.38 7.95
C ASN A 858 56.27 -17.06 7.74
N VAL A 859 55.12 -17.00 8.35
CA VAL A 859 54.44 -15.72 8.64
C VAL A 859 55.45 -14.92 9.44
N VAL A 860 55.97 -13.80 8.85
CA VAL A 860 56.80 -12.87 9.58
C VAL A 860 56.03 -12.50 10.85
N ASN A 861 56.56 -12.90 12.00
CA ASN A 861 55.94 -12.56 13.27
C ASN A 861 56.18 -11.06 13.49
N PRO A 862 55.13 -10.20 13.42
CA PRO A 862 55.31 -8.77 13.58
C PRO A 862 55.90 -8.42 14.95
N ALA A 863 55.57 -9.22 15.98
CA ALA A 863 56.11 -9.06 17.32
C ALA A 863 57.64 -9.32 17.37
N ALA A 864 58.16 -10.27 16.59
CA ALA A 864 59.60 -10.55 16.53
C ALA A 864 60.38 -9.44 15.74
N LEU A 865 59.74 -8.81 14.74
CA LEU A 865 60.32 -7.66 14.04
C LEU A 865 60.34 -6.40 14.91
N ILE A 866 59.33 -6.22 15.73
CA ILE A 866 59.19 -5.13 16.68
C ILE A 866 60.21 -5.33 17.83
N ALA A 867 60.39 -6.55 18.34
CA ALA A 867 61.36 -6.90 19.34
C ALA A 867 62.83 -6.73 18.89
N ALA A 868 63.07 -6.74 17.58
CA ALA A 868 64.42 -6.49 17.02
C ALA A 868 64.75 -5.00 16.84
N ASN A 869 63.86 -4.09 17.16
CA ASN A 869 64.09 -2.66 17.05
C ASN A 869 64.43 -2.06 18.42
N PRO A 870 65.68 -1.65 18.68
CA PRO A 870 66.11 -1.13 19.99
C PRO A 870 65.57 0.26 20.34
N CYS A 871 64.75 0.85 19.53
CA CYS A 871 64.14 2.17 19.77
C CYS A 871 62.72 2.14 20.35
N ILE A 872 62.24 1.03 20.88
CA ILE A 872 60.92 0.96 21.54
C ILE A 872 61.10 0.99 23.05
N GLU A 873 61.15 2.20 23.63
CA GLU A 873 60.76 2.41 25.02
C GLU A 873 59.26 2.66 25.06
N GLY A 874 58.53 1.77 25.69
CA GLY A 874 57.09 1.93 25.97
C GLY A 874 56.24 0.68 25.83
N ALA A 875 56.43 -0.27 26.74
CA ALA A 875 55.63 -1.51 26.82
C ALA A 875 54.21 -1.30 27.42
N ASP A 876 53.82 -0.06 27.78
CA ASP A 876 52.60 0.23 28.53
C ASP A 876 51.68 1.26 27.81
N ASN A 877 51.64 1.28 26.47
CA ASN A 877 50.72 2.15 25.75
C ASN A 877 49.41 1.38 25.48
N GLU A 878 48.36 1.66 26.24
CA GLU A 878 47.00 1.20 26.01
C GLU A 878 46.28 2.18 25.10
N PHE A 879 45.74 1.70 23.98
CA PHE A 879 45.01 2.51 23.02
C PHE A 879 43.50 2.40 23.34
N THR A 880 42.91 3.45 23.86
CA THR A 880 41.49 3.49 24.16
C THR A 880 40.72 4.23 23.05
N VAL A 881 39.86 3.54 22.31
CA VAL A 881 38.99 4.14 21.28
C VAL A 881 37.74 4.69 21.95
N THR A 882 37.60 6.00 22.03
CA THR A 882 36.38 6.68 22.52
C THR A 882 35.63 7.28 21.34
N GLY A 883 34.73 6.51 20.70
CA GLY A 883 33.85 7.02 19.65
C GLY A 883 33.41 5.97 18.64
N ARG A 884 32.32 6.27 17.93
CA ARG A 884 31.76 5.45 16.84
C ARG A 884 32.52 5.66 15.52
N GLY A 885 33.78 5.33 15.44
CA GLY A 885 34.50 5.30 14.19
C GLY A 885 35.59 4.24 14.33
N GLY A 886 35.41 3.10 13.70
CA GLY A 886 36.43 2.06 13.68
C GLY A 886 37.72 2.56 13.02
N VAL A 887 38.85 2.05 13.47
CA VAL A 887 40.14 2.19 12.75
C VAL A 887 39.95 1.51 11.38
N PRO A 888 40.42 2.06 10.27
CA PRO A 888 40.42 1.36 9.00
C PRO A 888 41.11 -0.01 9.16
N PRO A 889 40.56 -1.07 8.53
CA PRO A 889 41.14 -2.40 8.63
C PRO A 889 42.61 -2.37 8.22
N SER A 890 43.45 -3.05 8.97
CA SER A 890 44.87 -3.19 8.64
C SER A 890 45.00 -3.85 7.27
N PRO A 891 46.01 -3.48 6.46
CA PRO A 891 46.29 -4.14 5.18
C PRO A 891 46.52 -5.66 5.30
N ASN A 892 46.69 -6.17 6.52
CA ASN A 892 46.86 -7.61 6.81
C ASN A 892 45.60 -8.32 7.24
N ASP A 893 44.48 -7.61 7.42
CA ASP A 893 43.21 -8.27 7.71
C ASP A 893 42.72 -8.91 6.41
N SER A 894 42.77 -10.24 6.36
CA SER A 894 42.11 -10.99 5.28
C SER A 894 40.68 -10.53 5.14
N LEU A 895 40.22 -10.24 3.92
CA LEU A 895 38.89 -9.86 3.45
C LEU A 895 37.71 -10.53 4.24
N ALA A 896 37.69 -10.39 5.54
CA ALA A 896 36.54 -10.68 6.38
C ALA A 896 35.62 -9.47 6.31
N SER A 897 34.35 -9.72 5.95
CA SER A 897 33.28 -8.74 5.97
C SER A 897 33.34 -7.86 7.22
N ALA A 898 33.20 -6.56 7.05
CA ALA A 898 33.05 -5.59 8.13
C ALA A 898 31.71 -5.78 8.86
N GLU A 899 31.56 -6.89 9.54
CA GLU A 899 30.59 -7.06 10.61
C GLU A 899 31.39 -7.32 11.88
N THR A 900 31.71 -6.27 12.58
CA THR A 900 32.01 -6.38 14.01
C THR A 900 30.68 -6.61 14.71
N PRO A 901 30.45 -7.79 15.31
CA PRO A 901 29.31 -8.01 16.18
C PRO A 901 29.58 -7.26 17.49
N PHE A 902 29.07 -6.06 17.61
CA PHE A 902 28.88 -5.46 18.93
C PHE A 902 27.60 -6.06 19.50
N PRO A 903 27.67 -6.82 20.61
CA PRO A 903 26.45 -7.24 21.27
C PRO A 903 25.73 -5.99 21.77
N TRP A 904 24.45 -5.87 21.43
CA TRP A 904 23.56 -4.94 22.09
C TRP A 904 23.55 -5.28 23.57
N ILE A 905 23.81 -4.30 24.44
CA ILE A 905 23.59 -4.45 25.85
C ILE A 905 22.06 -4.43 26.03
N GLU A 906 21.44 -5.59 26.24
CA GLU A 906 20.09 -5.69 26.76
C GLU A 906 20.10 -5.14 28.19
N ILE A 907 19.41 -4.07 28.42
CA ILE A 907 19.10 -3.59 29.78
C ILE A 907 18.03 -4.55 30.31
N GLU A 908 18.41 -5.46 31.20
CA GLU A 908 17.45 -6.23 31.99
C GLU A 908 16.54 -5.27 32.76
N GLU A 909 15.24 -5.30 32.45
CA GLU A 909 14.19 -4.72 33.28
C GLU A 909 14.12 -5.47 34.62
N GLN A 910 14.85 -5.00 35.62
CA GLN A 910 14.54 -5.35 36.99
C GLN A 910 13.38 -4.49 37.51
N GLN A 911 12.26 -5.15 37.72
CA GLN A 911 11.15 -4.64 38.53
C GLN A 911 11.66 -4.03 39.84
N ARG A 912 11.35 -2.76 40.07
CA ARG A 912 11.27 -2.22 41.43
C ARG A 912 10.16 -1.20 41.56
N SER A 913 9.22 -1.56 42.38
CA SER A 913 8.23 -0.69 42.99
C SER A 913 8.89 0.35 43.94
N GLN A 914 8.25 1.48 44.03
CA GLN A 914 8.21 2.49 45.09
C GLN A 914 9.08 3.74 44.99
N LYS A 915 8.31 4.80 44.80
CA LYS A 915 8.35 6.17 45.43
C LYS A 915 9.70 6.88 45.59
N SER A 916 9.87 7.99 44.91
CA SER A 916 9.78 9.36 45.48
C SER A 916 10.12 10.42 44.44
N GLU A 917 9.37 11.50 44.45
CA GLU A 917 9.55 12.74 43.69
C GLU A 917 10.92 13.38 43.94
N VAL A 918 11.65 13.69 42.85
CA VAL A 918 12.46 14.90 42.76
C VAL A 918 12.48 15.37 41.32
N ARG A 919 11.83 16.47 41.09
CA ARG A 919 11.89 17.30 39.89
C ARG A 919 13.32 17.79 39.65
N ARG A 920 13.95 17.46 38.53
CA ARG A 920 15.08 18.21 37.99
C ARG A 920 14.85 18.45 36.52
N GLU A 921 14.77 19.71 36.17
CA GLU A 921 14.82 20.25 34.82
C GLU A 921 16.04 19.71 34.08
N PHE A 922 15.82 19.07 32.94
CA PHE A 922 16.88 18.84 31.95
C PHE A 922 16.72 19.88 30.85
N ALA A 923 17.73 20.76 30.77
CA ALA A 923 17.91 21.62 29.64
C ALA A 923 18.19 20.77 28.38
N GLU A 924 17.51 21.10 27.29
CA GLU A 924 17.71 20.56 25.96
C GLU A 924 19.16 20.82 25.53
N ILE A 925 19.89 19.74 25.23
CA ILE A 925 21.20 19.81 24.56
C ILE A 925 20.90 19.73 23.07
N PRO A 926 21.28 20.71 22.24
CA PRO A 926 21.07 20.64 20.82
C PRO A 926 21.95 19.55 20.19
N ASP A 927 21.38 18.82 19.22
CA ASP A 927 22.05 17.86 18.35
C ASP A 927 23.36 18.44 17.79
N ARG A 928 24.49 17.96 18.26
CA ARG A 928 25.80 18.26 17.68
C ARG A 928 26.15 17.16 16.70
N GLU A 929 26.31 17.55 15.45
CA GLU A 929 26.88 16.74 14.37
C GLU A 929 28.26 16.17 14.84
N VAL A 930 28.42 14.84 14.72
CA VAL A 930 29.65 14.16 15.11
C VAL A 930 30.72 14.45 14.07
N VAL A 931 31.69 15.26 14.41
CA VAL A 931 32.82 15.60 13.53
C VAL A 931 33.94 14.54 13.69
N PRO A 932 34.47 13.96 12.59
CA PRO A 932 35.60 13.03 12.67
C PRO A 932 36.83 13.68 13.30
N ALA A 933 37.54 12.93 14.12
CA ALA A 933 38.79 13.41 14.73
C ALA A 933 39.84 13.71 13.65
N GLN A 934 40.39 14.93 13.67
CA GLN A 934 41.40 15.40 12.69
C GLN A 934 42.82 15.54 13.26
N GLY A 935 43.00 15.27 14.54
CA GLY A 935 44.31 15.34 15.20
C GLY A 935 44.34 14.59 16.52
N TRP A 936 45.51 14.60 17.16
CA TRP A 936 45.70 14.02 18.49
C TRP A 936 46.56 14.93 19.37
N VAL A 937 46.34 14.87 20.66
CA VAL A 937 47.14 15.55 21.69
C VAL A 937 47.53 14.55 22.77
N MET A 938 48.67 14.75 23.37
CA MET A 938 49.16 13.94 24.49
C MET A 938 48.91 14.70 25.79
N ASN A 939 48.25 14.05 26.77
CA ASN A 939 48.03 14.65 28.07
C ASN A 939 49.31 14.63 28.93
N GLU A 940 49.28 15.27 30.09
CA GLU A 940 50.44 15.37 31.02
C GLU A 940 50.93 14.01 31.55
N LYS A 941 50.14 12.94 31.39
CA LYS A 941 50.47 11.56 31.75
C LYS A 941 51.02 10.74 30.58
N GLY A 942 51.19 11.34 29.42
CA GLY A 942 51.69 10.66 28.21
C GLY A 942 50.64 9.89 27.41
N GLU A 943 49.32 10.02 27.74
CA GLU A 943 48.24 9.36 27.00
C GLU A 943 47.80 10.18 25.79
N VAL A 944 47.52 9.52 24.67
CA VAL A 944 47.10 10.15 23.41
C VAL A 944 45.56 10.28 23.36
N THR A 945 45.04 11.49 23.16
CA THR A 945 43.62 11.78 22.99
C THR A 945 43.38 12.32 21.59
N LEU A 946 42.41 11.75 20.87
CA LEU A 946 41.97 12.23 19.57
C LEU A 946 41.05 13.45 19.74
N VAL A 947 41.31 14.51 18.95
CA VAL A 947 40.53 15.76 19.03
C VAL A 947 39.95 16.12 17.68
N ALA A 948 38.67 16.61 17.69
CA ALA A 948 38.05 17.25 16.56
C ALA A 948 38.25 18.76 16.66
N VAL A 949 38.63 19.37 15.57
CA VAL A 949 38.83 20.83 15.48
C VAL A 949 37.54 21.45 14.96
N GLU A 950 36.96 22.40 15.67
CA GLU A 950 35.92 23.24 15.14
C GLU A 950 36.44 24.14 14.02
N ALA A 951 35.58 24.40 13.00
CA ALA A 951 35.91 25.10 11.76
C ALA A 951 36.25 26.61 11.88
N ALA A 952 36.98 27.00 12.93
CA ALA A 952 37.53 28.37 13.06
C ALA A 952 39.06 28.28 13.26
N GLY A 953 39.73 28.10 12.19
CA GLY A 953 41.08 28.23 11.86
C GLY A 953 42.12 28.76 12.87
N GLN A 954 42.65 27.93 13.78
CA GLN A 954 44.02 28.04 14.25
C GLN A 954 44.53 26.66 14.65
N PHE A 955 45.39 26.09 13.84
CA PHE A 955 46.15 24.89 14.18
C PHE A 955 47.14 25.21 15.31
N PRO A 956 47.29 24.39 16.37
CA PRO A 956 48.44 24.49 17.27
C PRO A 956 49.70 24.16 16.48
N GLN A 957 50.64 25.08 16.45
CA GLN A 957 51.95 24.88 15.82
C GLN A 957 52.67 23.70 16.48
N ARG A 958 53.12 22.75 15.62
CA ARG A 958 54.05 21.69 16.01
C ARG A 958 55.28 22.31 16.72
N THR A 959 55.43 22.09 18.00
CA THR A 959 56.72 22.26 18.64
C THR A 959 57.63 21.12 18.19
N ARG A 960 58.58 21.44 17.32
CA ARG A 960 59.69 20.54 17.00
C ARG A 960 60.44 20.28 18.29
N ARG A 961 60.53 19.04 18.76
CA ARG A 961 61.57 18.58 19.65
C ARG A 961 62.86 18.46 18.84
N PRO A 962 64.02 18.80 19.42
CA PRO A 962 65.29 18.69 18.73
C PRO A 962 65.63 17.22 18.47
N ASP A 963 66.17 16.99 17.29
CA ASP A 963 66.62 15.70 16.76
C ASP A 963 67.49 14.92 17.76
N SER A 964 67.00 13.82 18.26
CA SER A 964 67.83 12.76 18.83
C SER A 964 68.12 11.81 17.65
N VAL A 965 69.31 11.96 17.11
CA VAL A 965 69.85 11.13 16.05
C VAL A 965 70.12 9.74 16.60
N CYS A 966 69.36 8.76 16.20
CA CYS A 966 69.74 7.36 16.25
C CYS A 966 70.80 7.14 15.12
N GLN A 967 72.08 7.07 15.46
CA GLN A 967 73.05 6.61 14.50
C GLN A 967 72.98 5.08 14.37
N PRO A 968 73.05 4.58 13.13
CA PRO A 968 73.07 3.13 12.88
C PRO A 968 74.45 2.57 13.31
N ARG A 969 74.39 1.46 14.02
CA ARG A 969 75.50 0.50 14.08
C ARG A 969 75.16 -0.75 13.34
#